data_1ec095740013c065caffb43317d0d9da
#
_entry.id   1ec095740013c065caffb43317d0d9da
#
_cell.length_a   1.000
_cell.length_b   1.000
_cell.length_c   1.000
_cell.angle_alpha   90.00
_cell.angle_beta   90.00
_cell.angle_gamma   90.00
#
_symmetry.space_group_name_H-M   'P 1'
#
loop_
_entity.id
_entity.type
_entity.pdbx_description
1 polymer ?
#
loop_
_entity_poly.entity_id
_entity_poly.type
_entity_poly.pdbx_seq_one_letter_code
_entity_poly.pdbx_strand_id
1 'polypeptide(L)'
;MQRQSSYGRNVLESAEEESLVVKFVKSIVTNSMVMLLFGSAGVSVLVGNWDDAFSITLAILIVSTVGFVQEYRSEKSLEALTSLVPNFCHVVRDGESSKMLADHLVPGDIVKFATGDRIPADVRITSANHLEMDESALTGESEPLAKTFERMPAVAAELTFSERRNIAFMGTLVRNGHGVGVVVRTGSGTEFGKIHAMMQDIEVPRTPLQKDMDKLGQQLSVASFAVIGVIFLIGLLQGKGWLEMFTIGVSLAVAAIPEGLPIVVTVTLALGVFKMARRKAICRKLPSVETLGAVSVICADKTGTLTMNRMEVEYLYTAADGLSQVKADTLDSLAQTRSYLQLLRIGNVCNNAGADDRGGFIGQATDIAILNAVLRVRQFDERDRVERIAEVPFNSETKFMQITVGGDFEAPDNTGSKNVVYMKGALETILERCTTFFAASGRPEKLSEKVLEGISNHSNQLSLRGLRVVAAAFGTAPTEMIFGGLFVMHDPPRDNVASTISQLMAAGVRTVMITGDSEKTAVSVARSIGIPVVGESRGCMMGAQLDRVSDMELAEHIKEVSVFARATPKHKLSTSVAALTLVALSTLLGLPQPLNAMQVLWINILMDGPPAQSLGVEPVDPYVMSLPPRAKNANIITRRLITRVLVAAAFIVTGTMAIYVSEMQDGEVTARDTTMTFTTFVCFDMFNALTCRSARRSVFDFGLFTNTAFNFAVAGSLLGQLGVIYMPFLQRVFQTEALGIFDIVKILVLSSSVLWVDEAVKWWEARKRQDTVEDIQLMGV
;
A
#
# COMPACT_ATOMS: atom_id res chain seq x y z
N MET A 1 25.88 -10.07 24.03
CA MET A 1 25.58 -11.50 23.77
C MET A 1 25.00 -12.22 25.00
N GLN A 2 25.62 -12.22 26.19
CA GLN A 2 25.05 -12.92 27.37
C GLN A 2 23.65 -12.45 27.77
N ARG A 3 23.34 -11.16 27.74
CA ARG A 3 21.98 -10.65 28.04
C ARG A 3 20.95 -11.02 26.99
N GLN A 4 21.34 -11.14 25.72
CA GLN A 4 20.45 -11.54 24.64
C GLN A 4 20.02 -13.02 24.73
N SER A 5 20.89 -13.87 25.28
CA SER A 5 20.53 -15.28 25.58
C SER A 5 19.59 -15.42 26.78
N SER A 6 19.59 -14.42 27.71
CA SER A 6 18.74 -14.46 28.90
C SER A 6 17.36 -13.81 28.69
N TYR A 7 17.27 -12.75 27.86
CA TYR A 7 16.04 -11.95 27.67
C TYR A 7 15.37 -12.17 26.31
N GLY A 8 16.00 -12.92 25.39
CA GLY A 8 15.49 -13.13 24.04
C GLY A 8 15.63 -11.89 23.13
N ARG A 9 14.95 -11.90 22.02
CA ARG A 9 14.86 -10.78 21.08
C ARG A 9 13.71 -9.84 21.46
N ASN A 10 13.86 -8.56 21.15
CA ASN A 10 12.79 -7.56 21.31
C ASN A 10 11.78 -7.67 20.15
N VAL A 11 11.09 -8.81 20.08
CA VAL A 11 10.08 -9.14 19.07
C VAL A 11 8.78 -9.48 19.81
N LEU A 12 7.65 -9.05 19.28
CA LEU A 12 6.35 -9.54 19.75
C LEU A 12 6.19 -10.97 19.26
N GLU A 13 5.99 -11.90 20.16
CA GLU A 13 5.77 -13.31 19.82
C GLU A 13 4.54 -13.42 18.93
N SER A 14 4.70 -13.94 17.72
CA SER A 14 3.60 -14.48 16.93
C SER A 14 3.15 -15.79 17.57
N ALA A 15 1.87 -16.15 17.42
CA ALA A 15 1.35 -17.44 17.88
C ALA A 15 2.28 -18.58 17.42
N GLU A 16 2.51 -19.58 18.28
CA GLU A 16 3.35 -20.71 17.95
C GLU A 16 2.92 -21.31 16.61
N GLU A 17 3.85 -21.43 15.68
CA GLU A 17 3.56 -22.05 14.37
C GLU A 17 3.19 -23.51 14.61
N GLU A 18 1.90 -23.86 14.34
CA GLU A 18 1.48 -25.27 14.30
C GLU A 18 2.39 -26.03 13.34
N SER A 19 2.80 -27.26 13.71
CA SER A 19 3.64 -28.07 12.83
C SER A 19 2.96 -28.28 11.46
N LEU A 20 3.73 -28.30 10.38
CA LEU A 20 3.22 -28.45 9.00
C LEU A 20 2.31 -29.69 8.87
N VAL A 21 2.62 -30.77 9.60
CA VAL A 21 1.81 -31.98 9.60
C VAL A 21 0.45 -31.74 10.23
N VAL A 22 0.39 -30.98 11.35
CA VAL A 22 -0.87 -30.65 12.03
C VAL A 22 -1.71 -29.75 11.15
N LYS A 23 -1.12 -28.70 10.53
CA LYS A 23 -1.79 -27.85 9.55
C LYS A 23 -2.35 -28.65 8.37
N PHE A 24 -1.58 -29.58 7.84
CA PHE A 24 -2.01 -30.45 6.74
C PHE A 24 -3.17 -31.37 7.12
N VAL A 25 -3.09 -32.06 8.26
CA VAL A 25 -4.19 -32.92 8.73
C VAL A 25 -5.44 -32.08 9.03
N LYS A 26 -5.28 -30.92 9.64
CA LYS A 26 -6.39 -30.00 9.93
C LYS A 26 -7.07 -29.50 8.64
N SER A 27 -6.29 -29.17 7.60
CA SER A 27 -6.80 -28.80 6.28
C SER A 27 -7.65 -29.92 5.66
N ILE A 28 -7.19 -31.18 5.74
CA ILE A 28 -7.95 -32.34 5.25
C ILE A 28 -9.26 -32.53 6.01
N VAL A 29 -9.22 -32.52 7.36
CA VAL A 29 -10.40 -32.82 8.19
C VAL A 29 -11.42 -31.67 8.17
N THR A 30 -10.96 -30.44 8.03
CA THR A 30 -11.85 -29.26 7.97
C THR A 30 -12.51 -29.10 6.61
N ASN A 31 -11.97 -29.70 5.56
CA ASN A 31 -12.51 -29.62 4.22
C ASN A 31 -13.67 -30.61 4.05
N SER A 32 -14.91 -30.08 3.97
CA SER A 32 -16.14 -30.87 3.86
C SER A 32 -16.20 -31.74 2.60
N MET A 33 -15.55 -31.30 1.50
CA MET A 33 -15.51 -32.04 0.24
C MET A 33 -14.58 -33.23 0.33
N VAL A 34 -13.40 -33.08 0.92
CA VAL A 34 -12.46 -34.17 1.17
C VAL A 34 -13.13 -35.25 2.05
N MET A 35 -13.90 -34.82 3.06
CA MET A 35 -14.67 -35.73 3.91
C MET A 35 -15.77 -36.49 3.13
N LEU A 36 -16.42 -35.82 2.18
CA LEU A 36 -17.43 -36.45 1.30
C LEU A 36 -16.81 -37.48 0.36
N LEU A 37 -15.61 -37.18 -0.18
CA LEU A 37 -14.84 -38.14 -0.98
C LEU A 37 -14.38 -39.35 -0.16
N PHE A 38 -13.93 -39.16 1.10
CA PHE A 38 -13.65 -40.29 2.00
C PHE A 38 -14.89 -41.14 2.27
N GLY A 39 -16.05 -40.50 2.41
CA GLY A 39 -17.33 -41.21 2.49
C GLY A 39 -17.62 -42.03 1.25
N SER A 40 -17.37 -41.50 0.04
CA SER A 40 -17.51 -42.25 -1.22
C SER A 40 -16.52 -43.42 -1.32
N ALA A 41 -15.25 -43.19 -0.97
CA ALA A 41 -14.25 -44.27 -0.93
C ALA A 41 -14.68 -45.40 0.04
N GLY A 42 -15.23 -45.02 1.22
CA GLY A 42 -15.78 -45.98 2.18
C GLY A 42 -16.95 -46.81 1.63
N VAL A 43 -17.87 -46.15 0.90
CA VAL A 43 -18.98 -46.86 0.23
C VAL A 43 -18.44 -47.82 -0.86
N SER A 44 -17.46 -47.37 -1.67
CA SER A 44 -16.82 -48.25 -2.68
C SER A 44 -16.17 -49.48 -2.06
N VAL A 45 -15.52 -49.34 -0.89
CA VAL A 45 -15.00 -50.51 -0.12
C VAL A 45 -16.11 -51.44 0.32
N LEU A 46 -17.21 -50.92 0.87
CA LEU A 46 -18.35 -51.70 1.34
C LEU A 46 -19.05 -52.48 0.21
N VAL A 47 -19.01 -51.98 -1.01
CA VAL A 47 -19.56 -52.61 -2.21
C VAL A 47 -18.58 -53.62 -2.83
N GLY A 48 -17.34 -53.66 -2.35
CA GLY A 48 -16.29 -54.57 -2.86
C GLY A 48 -15.53 -54.02 -4.08
N ASN A 49 -15.70 -52.76 -4.42
CA ASN A 49 -14.99 -52.09 -5.52
C ASN A 49 -13.69 -51.47 -5.01
N TRP A 50 -12.67 -52.30 -4.81
CA TRP A 50 -11.38 -51.90 -4.24
C TRP A 50 -10.57 -50.96 -5.16
N ASP A 51 -10.70 -51.14 -6.48
CA ASP A 51 -9.95 -50.32 -7.44
C ASP A 51 -10.42 -48.85 -7.42
N ASP A 52 -11.72 -48.63 -7.34
CA ASP A 52 -12.29 -47.29 -7.22
C ASP A 52 -11.94 -46.65 -5.86
N ALA A 53 -12.07 -47.42 -4.77
CA ALA A 53 -11.72 -46.95 -3.44
C ALA A 53 -10.25 -46.50 -3.34
N PHE A 54 -9.33 -47.32 -3.91
CA PHE A 54 -7.91 -46.97 -3.97
C PHE A 54 -7.65 -45.72 -4.81
N SER A 55 -8.26 -45.67 -5.99
CA SER A 55 -8.13 -44.52 -6.91
C SER A 55 -8.61 -43.23 -6.25
N ILE A 56 -9.80 -43.22 -5.64
CA ILE A 56 -10.36 -42.07 -4.92
C ILE A 56 -9.44 -41.67 -3.77
N THR A 57 -8.96 -42.60 -2.95
CA THR A 57 -8.10 -42.27 -1.80
C THR A 57 -6.76 -41.68 -2.25
N LEU A 58 -6.15 -42.24 -3.29
CA LEU A 58 -4.89 -41.72 -3.84
C LEU A 58 -5.04 -40.30 -4.40
N ALA A 59 -6.15 -40.05 -5.08
CA ALA A 59 -6.38 -38.73 -5.62
C ALA A 59 -6.70 -37.70 -4.52
N ILE A 60 -7.44 -38.06 -3.48
CA ILE A 60 -7.60 -37.21 -2.30
C ILE A 60 -6.22 -36.77 -1.77
N LEU A 61 -5.29 -37.72 -1.66
CA LEU A 61 -3.95 -37.43 -1.17
C LEU A 61 -3.19 -36.47 -2.10
N ILE A 62 -3.22 -36.69 -3.42
CA ILE A 62 -2.57 -35.83 -4.40
C ILE A 62 -3.15 -34.43 -4.33
N VAL A 63 -4.46 -34.30 -4.38
CA VAL A 63 -5.17 -33.03 -4.41
C VAL A 63 -4.99 -32.24 -3.12
N SER A 64 -5.15 -32.92 -1.96
CA SER A 64 -4.94 -32.28 -0.66
C SER A 64 -3.50 -31.79 -0.50
N THR A 65 -2.52 -32.56 -1.02
CA THR A 65 -1.11 -32.14 -1.00
C THR A 65 -0.87 -30.89 -1.87
N VAL A 66 -1.42 -30.87 -3.09
CA VAL A 66 -1.27 -29.73 -3.99
C VAL A 66 -1.98 -28.50 -3.41
N GLY A 67 -3.20 -28.64 -2.93
CA GLY A 67 -3.97 -27.55 -2.30
C GLY A 67 -3.23 -26.99 -1.09
N PHE A 68 -2.74 -27.83 -0.19
CA PHE A 68 -1.96 -27.44 0.97
C PHE A 68 -0.66 -26.70 0.59
N VAL A 69 0.07 -27.20 -0.40
CA VAL A 69 1.31 -26.53 -0.88
C VAL A 69 1.00 -25.14 -1.46
N GLN A 70 -0.10 -24.99 -2.18
CA GLN A 70 -0.53 -23.68 -2.72
C GLN A 70 -0.93 -22.73 -1.58
N GLU A 71 -1.72 -23.19 -0.61
CA GLU A 71 -2.14 -22.42 0.56
C GLU A 71 -0.92 -21.99 1.41
N TYR A 72 -0.03 -22.91 1.73
CA TYR A 72 1.19 -22.65 2.48
C TYR A 72 2.12 -21.62 1.79
N ARG A 73 2.31 -21.75 0.45
CA ARG A 73 3.09 -20.76 -0.31
C ARG A 73 2.45 -19.39 -0.29
N SER A 74 1.12 -19.32 -0.34
CA SER A 74 0.38 -18.06 -0.25
C SER A 74 0.56 -17.41 1.12
N GLU A 75 0.40 -18.17 2.20
CA GLU A 75 0.58 -17.73 3.59
C GLU A 75 2.01 -17.19 3.81
N LYS A 76 3.02 -17.95 3.39
CA LYS A 76 4.43 -17.56 3.53
C LYS A 76 4.83 -16.33 2.68
N SER A 77 4.20 -16.14 1.54
CA SER A 77 4.38 -14.93 0.72
C SER A 77 3.84 -13.68 1.40
N LEU A 78 2.74 -13.80 2.15
CA LEU A 78 2.16 -12.73 2.96
C LEU A 78 3.03 -12.39 4.18
N GLU A 79 3.55 -13.40 4.87
CA GLU A 79 4.43 -13.23 6.02
C GLU A 79 5.73 -12.49 5.65
N ALA A 80 6.33 -12.83 4.51
CA ALA A 80 7.51 -12.15 3.98
C ALA A 80 7.29 -10.65 3.71
N LEU A 81 6.03 -10.20 3.47
CA LEU A 81 5.71 -8.80 3.25
C LEU A 81 5.65 -7.99 4.55
N THR A 82 5.29 -8.61 5.68
CA THR A 82 5.25 -7.93 6.98
C THR A 82 6.64 -7.66 7.54
N SER A 83 7.65 -8.45 7.14
CA SER A 83 9.06 -8.31 7.56
C SER A 83 9.85 -7.23 6.78
N LEU A 84 9.27 -6.59 5.75
CA LEU A 84 9.97 -5.63 4.90
C LEU A 84 10.25 -4.26 5.54
N VAL A 85 9.79 -3.98 6.76
CA VAL A 85 10.00 -2.70 7.46
C VAL A 85 10.84 -2.92 8.72
N PRO A 86 12.16 -2.86 8.64
CA PRO A 86 13.02 -2.96 9.82
C PRO A 86 12.87 -1.70 10.68
N ASN A 87 12.59 -1.89 11.96
CA ASN A 87 12.61 -0.81 12.95
C ASN A 87 14.04 -0.59 13.43
N PHE A 88 14.60 0.58 13.15
CA PHE A 88 15.94 0.98 13.65
C PHE A 88 15.81 1.88 14.87
N CYS A 89 16.81 1.82 15.77
CA CYS A 89 16.93 2.70 16.91
C CYS A 89 18.41 3.11 17.14
N HIS A 90 18.62 4.21 17.85
CA HIS A 90 19.94 4.69 18.23
C HIS A 90 20.26 4.20 19.64
N VAL A 91 21.32 3.40 19.76
CA VAL A 91 21.74 2.78 21.03
C VAL A 91 23.15 3.24 21.39
N VAL A 92 23.38 3.51 22.68
CA VAL A 92 24.71 3.81 23.22
C VAL A 92 25.22 2.57 23.95
N ARG A 93 26.28 1.96 23.43
CA ARG A 93 27.01 0.86 24.07
C ARG A 93 28.50 1.22 24.11
N ASP A 94 29.11 0.94 25.22
CA ASP A 94 30.58 1.20 25.44
C ASP A 94 30.99 2.67 25.15
N GLY A 95 30.08 3.62 25.35
CA GLY A 95 30.29 5.04 25.10
C GLY A 95 30.05 5.51 23.66
N GLU A 96 29.88 4.60 22.71
CA GLU A 96 29.63 4.91 21.31
C GLU A 96 28.13 4.81 20.95
N SER A 97 27.65 5.78 20.16
CA SER A 97 26.27 5.77 19.65
C SER A 97 26.21 5.08 18.29
N SER A 98 25.46 3.99 18.18
CA SER A 98 25.32 3.23 16.95
C SER A 98 23.84 3.04 16.58
N LYS A 99 23.53 2.98 15.28
CA LYS A 99 22.20 2.65 14.77
C LYS A 99 22.10 1.15 14.59
N MET A 100 21.12 0.53 15.26
CA MET A 100 20.90 -0.91 15.16
C MET A 100 19.41 -1.26 15.00
N LEU A 101 19.14 -2.52 14.64
CA LEU A 101 17.77 -3.03 14.59
C LEU A 101 17.19 -3.11 16.01
N ALA A 102 15.96 -2.67 16.16
CA ALA A 102 15.26 -2.64 17.45
C ALA A 102 15.04 -4.04 18.06
N ASP A 103 15.01 -5.10 17.24
CA ASP A 103 14.88 -6.48 17.67
C ASP A 103 16.09 -7.03 18.46
N HIS A 104 17.25 -6.35 18.35
CA HIS A 104 18.47 -6.67 19.08
C HIS A 104 18.61 -5.94 20.42
N LEU A 105 17.61 -5.14 20.82
CA LEU A 105 17.60 -4.46 22.11
C LEU A 105 17.41 -5.45 23.26
N VAL A 106 18.11 -5.17 24.36
CA VAL A 106 17.96 -5.92 25.62
C VAL A 106 17.77 -4.96 26.80
N PRO A 107 17.11 -5.40 27.88
CA PRO A 107 17.02 -4.62 29.10
C PRO A 107 18.39 -4.19 29.61
N GLY A 108 18.53 -2.88 29.88
CA GLY A 108 19.79 -2.22 30.28
C GLY A 108 20.52 -1.51 29.16
N ASP A 109 20.08 -1.60 27.90
CA ASP A 109 20.61 -0.76 26.81
C ASP A 109 20.19 0.71 27.00
N ILE A 110 21.06 1.63 26.60
CA ILE A 110 20.79 3.06 26.61
C ILE A 110 20.35 3.47 25.20
N VAL A 111 19.14 4.01 25.08
CA VAL A 111 18.55 4.44 23.79
C VAL A 111 18.43 5.96 23.76
N LYS A 112 18.85 6.56 22.63
CA LYS A 112 18.59 7.95 22.30
C LYS A 112 17.42 8.05 21.33
N PHE A 113 16.54 9.02 21.54
CA PHE A 113 15.39 9.25 20.66
C PHE A 113 15.10 10.75 20.56
N ALA A 114 14.65 11.16 19.40
CA ALA A 114 14.36 12.54 19.02
C ALA A 114 13.01 12.66 18.32
N THR A 115 12.58 13.88 18.06
CA THR A 115 11.33 14.16 17.34
C THR A 115 11.22 13.34 16.05
N GLY A 116 10.11 12.61 15.91
CA GLY A 116 9.83 11.72 14.78
C GLY A 116 10.22 10.26 15.02
N ASP A 117 10.98 9.95 16.06
CA ASP A 117 11.35 8.58 16.40
C ASP A 117 10.19 7.84 17.07
N ARG A 118 10.07 6.55 16.75
CA ARG A 118 9.17 5.63 17.46
C ARG A 118 9.96 4.88 18.52
N ILE A 119 9.42 4.84 19.73
CA ILE A 119 10.07 4.17 20.87
C ILE A 119 10.11 2.65 20.64
N PRO A 120 11.30 2.04 20.67
CA PRO A 120 11.50 0.66 20.25
C PRO A 120 11.19 -0.40 21.34
N ALA A 121 11.16 0.01 22.60
CA ALA A 121 10.93 -0.83 23.79
C ALA A 121 10.42 0.04 24.93
N ASP A 122 10.03 -0.52 26.08
CA ASP A 122 9.72 0.31 27.24
C ASP A 122 11.01 0.86 27.85
N VAL A 123 11.13 2.20 27.90
CA VAL A 123 12.36 2.92 28.24
C VAL A 123 12.14 3.82 29.47
N ARG A 124 12.94 3.67 30.52
CA ARG A 124 13.01 4.61 31.65
C ARG A 124 13.84 5.82 31.25
N ILE A 125 13.23 6.98 31.19
CA ILE A 125 13.85 8.23 30.77
C ILE A 125 14.86 8.68 31.83
N THR A 126 16.11 8.94 31.41
CA THR A 126 17.21 9.43 32.23
C THR A 126 17.57 10.88 31.95
N SER A 127 17.26 11.36 30.73
CA SER A 127 17.39 12.75 30.33
C SER A 127 16.26 13.09 29.36
N ALA A 128 15.65 14.26 29.53
CA ALA A 128 14.60 14.77 28.67
C ALA A 128 14.78 16.27 28.48
N ASN A 129 14.69 16.73 27.23
CA ASN A 129 14.70 18.13 26.89
C ASN A 129 13.46 18.45 26.03
N HIS A 130 12.49 19.13 26.63
CA HIS A 130 11.17 19.43 26.04
C HIS A 130 10.53 18.22 25.34
N LEU A 131 10.65 17.05 26.00
CA LEU A 131 10.20 15.78 25.44
C LEU A 131 8.68 15.63 25.58
N GLU A 132 7.99 15.57 24.46
CA GLU A 132 6.55 15.29 24.37
C GLU A 132 6.31 14.05 23.51
N MET A 133 5.43 13.17 24.00
CA MET A 133 5.15 11.89 23.36
C MET A 133 3.68 11.72 23.04
N ASP A 134 3.41 11.18 21.86
CA ASP A 134 2.08 10.73 21.46
C ASP A 134 1.87 9.30 21.93
N GLU A 135 1.04 9.15 22.95
CA GLU A 135 0.67 7.87 23.56
C GLU A 135 -0.76 7.44 23.20
N SER A 136 -1.35 8.05 22.18
CA SER A 136 -2.73 7.77 21.75
C SER A 136 -3.00 6.28 21.44
N ALA A 137 -1.98 5.54 20.99
CA ALA A 137 -2.06 4.09 20.76
C ALA A 137 -2.29 3.27 22.04
N LEU A 138 -1.94 3.81 23.21
CA LEU A 138 -2.07 3.13 24.51
C LEU A 138 -3.19 3.74 25.38
N THR A 139 -3.35 5.06 25.32
CA THR A 139 -4.27 5.82 26.17
C THR A 139 -5.59 6.17 25.51
N GLY A 140 -5.61 6.21 24.15
CA GLY A 140 -6.73 6.73 23.37
C GLY A 140 -6.81 8.25 23.31
N GLU A 141 -5.96 8.99 24.04
CA GLU A 141 -5.94 10.44 24.08
C GLU A 141 -4.99 11.01 23.01
N SER A 142 -5.46 12.00 22.27
CA SER A 142 -4.71 12.57 21.12
C SER A 142 -3.74 13.67 21.52
N GLU A 143 -3.77 14.18 22.74
CA GLU A 143 -2.86 15.22 23.23
C GLU A 143 -1.50 14.62 23.58
N PRO A 144 -0.38 15.21 23.07
CA PRO A 144 0.95 14.78 23.45
C PRO A 144 1.22 15.00 24.95
N LEU A 145 1.81 14.01 25.59
CA LEU A 145 2.14 14.06 27.02
C LEU A 145 3.59 14.48 27.24
N ALA A 146 3.80 15.53 28.03
CA ALA A 146 5.13 15.96 28.44
C ALA A 146 5.77 14.91 29.36
N LYS A 147 6.99 14.48 29.04
CA LYS A 147 7.76 13.48 29.77
C LYS A 147 8.87 14.11 30.60
N THR A 148 9.18 13.49 31.74
CA THR A 148 10.21 13.94 32.66
C THR A 148 11.17 12.80 33.03
N PHE A 149 12.38 13.13 33.46
CA PHE A 149 13.33 12.16 34.01
C PHE A 149 13.23 12.03 35.53
N GLU A 150 12.40 12.82 36.20
CA GLU A 150 12.28 12.84 37.64
C GLU A 150 11.80 11.51 38.25
N ARG A 151 12.16 11.28 39.50
CA ARG A 151 11.75 10.08 40.24
C ARG A 151 10.31 10.23 40.69
N MET A 152 9.46 9.28 40.36
CA MET A 152 8.07 9.27 40.81
C MET A 152 7.92 8.61 42.19
N PRO A 153 6.91 8.99 43.01
CA PRO A 153 6.63 8.39 44.34
C PRO A 153 6.41 6.86 44.23
N ALA A 154 6.64 6.18 45.37
CA ALA A 154 6.57 4.70 45.42
C ALA A 154 5.18 4.09 45.16
N VAL A 155 4.11 4.88 45.15
CA VAL A 155 2.72 4.47 44.83
C VAL A 155 2.48 4.31 43.34
N ALA A 156 3.54 4.36 42.52
CA ALA A 156 3.49 4.33 41.04
C ALA A 156 2.90 3.05 40.44
N ALA A 157 2.68 1.99 41.19
CA ALA A 157 2.07 0.75 40.67
C ALA A 157 0.57 0.89 40.32
N GLU A 158 -0.12 1.90 40.88
CA GLU A 158 -1.54 2.19 40.63
C GLU A 158 -1.77 3.29 39.62
N LEU A 159 -0.68 3.91 39.10
CA LEU A 159 -0.78 5.01 38.12
C LEU A 159 -1.21 4.50 36.75
N THR A 160 -2.08 5.27 36.11
CA THR A 160 -2.48 5.06 34.70
C THR A 160 -1.30 5.27 33.75
N PHE A 161 -1.41 4.84 32.49
CA PHE A 161 -0.32 5.02 31.51
C PHE A 161 0.07 6.49 31.33
N SER A 162 -0.89 7.40 31.25
CA SER A 162 -0.69 8.84 31.09
C SER A 162 -0.01 9.51 32.30
N GLU A 163 -0.15 8.94 33.47
CA GLU A 163 0.48 9.46 34.70
C GLU A 163 1.95 9.02 34.85
N ARG A 164 2.38 7.94 34.15
CA ARG A 164 3.76 7.45 34.19
C ARG A 164 4.67 8.29 33.28
N ARG A 165 4.88 9.55 33.66
CA ARG A 165 5.61 10.54 32.84
C ARG A 165 7.10 10.26 32.69
N ASN A 166 7.69 9.37 33.47
CA ASN A 166 9.12 9.04 33.42
C ASN A 166 9.42 7.75 32.63
N ILE A 167 8.43 7.17 31.95
CA ILE A 167 8.58 6.02 31.07
C ILE A 167 8.11 6.40 29.67
N ALA A 168 8.89 6.03 28.67
CA ALA A 168 8.53 6.05 27.27
C ALA A 168 8.13 4.62 26.87
N PHE A 169 6.90 4.43 26.39
CA PHE A 169 6.35 3.12 26.10
C PHE A 169 6.67 2.67 24.65
N MET A 170 6.84 1.38 24.45
CA MET A 170 7.03 0.80 23.12
C MET A 170 5.90 1.20 22.18
N GLY A 171 6.26 1.57 20.93
CA GLY A 171 5.29 1.89 19.88
C GLY A 171 4.80 3.34 19.86
N THR A 172 5.04 4.14 20.91
CA THR A 172 4.70 5.56 20.96
C THR A 172 5.64 6.42 20.14
N LEU A 173 5.20 7.62 19.74
CA LEU A 173 5.93 8.52 18.85
C LEU A 173 6.41 9.76 19.60
N VAL A 174 7.67 10.15 19.42
CA VAL A 174 8.19 11.42 19.92
C VAL A 174 7.67 12.57 19.07
N ARG A 175 6.85 13.43 19.64
CA ARG A 175 6.25 14.60 18.94
C ARG A 175 7.15 15.82 18.99
N ASN A 176 7.82 16.05 20.12
CA ASN A 176 8.69 17.20 20.32
C ASN A 176 9.85 16.83 21.24
N GLY A 177 10.99 17.54 21.07
CA GLY A 177 12.16 17.40 21.92
C GLY A 177 13.00 16.15 21.64
N HIS A 178 13.87 15.83 22.60
CA HIS A 178 14.73 14.65 22.55
C HIS A 178 14.96 14.10 23.96
N GLY A 179 15.32 12.83 24.02
CA GLY A 179 15.56 12.16 25.30
C GLY A 179 16.57 11.01 25.21
N VAL A 180 17.04 10.64 26.38
CA VAL A 180 17.87 9.45 26.58
C VAL A 180 17.23 8.62 27.69
N GLY A 181 17.27 7.30 27.56
CA GLY A 181 16.73 6.43 28.60
C GLY A 181 17.30 5.02 28.54
N VAL A 182 17.02 4.26 29.59
CA VAL A 182 17.43 2.87 29.74
C VAL A 182 16.27 1.95 29.42
N VAL A 183 16.48 0.96 28.56
CA VAL A 183 15.49 -0.08 28.24
C VAL A 183 15.21 -0.90 29.50
N VAL A 184 13.94 -0.97 29.90
CA VAL A 184 13.49 -1.72 31.08
C VAL A 184 12.75 -3.00 30.75
N ARG A 185 12.01 -3.01 29.61
CA ARG A 185 11.27 -4.19 29.13
C ARG A 185 11.35 -4.25 27.62
N THR A 186 11.32 -5.48 27.07
CA THR A 186 11.40 -5.76 25.63
C THR A 186 10.32 -6.76 25.21
N GLY A 187 9.95 -6.78 23.95
CA GLY A 187 9.05 -7.75 23.31
C GLY A 187 7.69 -7.87 24.01
N SER A 188 7.24 -9.10 24.22
CA SER A 188 5.99 -9.43 24.91
C SER A 188 5.91 -8.96 26.36
N GLY A 189 7.05 -8.65 27.00
CA GLY A 189 7.12 -8.07 28.34
C GLY A 189 6.79 -6.59 28.43
N THR A 190 6.72 -5.84 27.31
CA THR A 190 6.34 -4.43 27.27
C THR A 190 4.83 -4.24 27.50
N GLU A 191 4.40 -3.04 27.85
CA GLU A 191 2.98 -2.76 28.01
C GLU A 191 2.22 -2.92 26.68
N PHE A 192 2.83 -2.51 25.56
CA PHE A 192 2.30 -2.76 24.23
C PHE A 192 2.26 -4.26 23.88
N GLY A 193 3.28 -5.02 24.30
CA GLY A 193 3.34 -6.48 24.12
C GLY A 193 2.21 -7.21 24.82
N LYS A 194 1.84 -6.80 26.05
CA LYS A 194 0.71 -7.36 26.78
C LYS A 194 -0.63 -7.10 26.07
N ILE A 195 -0.84 -5.87 25.55
CA ILE A 195 -2.03 -5.54 24.78
C ILE A 195 -2.06 -6.36 23.47
N HIS A 196 -0.92 -6.51 22.80
CA HIS A 196 -0.81 -7.33 21.60
C HIS A 196 -1.16 -8.79 21.85
N ALA A 197 -0.69 -9.37 22.96
CA ALA A 197 -1.03 -10.75 23.34
C ALA A 197 -2.55 -10.93 23.57
N MET A 198 -3.23 -9.94 24.18
CA MET A 198 -4.69 -9.97 24.34
C MET A 198 -5.46 -9.82 23.01
N MET A 199 -4.83 -9.28 21.96
CA MET A 199 -5.44 -9.07 20.64
C MET A 199 -5.13 -10.22 19.65
N GLN A 200 -4.29 -11.19 19.99
CA GLN A 200 -3.94 -12.30 19.09
C GLN A 200 -5.11 -13.21 18.74
N ASP A 201 -6.14 -13.28 19.58
CA ASP A 201 -7.37 -14.05 19.33
C ASP A 201 -8.34 -13.39 18.33
N ILE A 202 -8.02 -12.19 17.83
CA ILE A 202 -8.87 -11.49 16.86
C ILE A 202 -8.51 -11.97 15.46
N GLU A 203 -9.41 -12.75 14.84
CA GLU A 203 -9.29 -13.18 13.44
C GLU A 203 -9.06 -11.98 12.51
N VAL A 204 -8.10 -12.11 11.62
CA VAL A 204 -7.85 -11.09 10.58
C VAL A 204 -9.11 -10.93 9.74
N PRO A 205 -9.72 -9.74 9.67
CA PRO A 205 -10.97 -9.54 8.95
C PRO A 205 -10.79 -9.89 7.46
N ARG A 206 -11.63 -10.80 6.95
CA ARG A 206 -11.64 -11.18 5.54
C ARG A 206 -11.91 -9.97 4.65
N THR A 207 -11.26 -9.97 3.49
CA THR A 207 -11.49 -8.92 2.49
C THR A 207 -12.93 -9.01 2.01
N PRO A 208 -13.47 -7.91 1.59
CA PRO A 208 -14.80 -7.92 0.99
C PRO A 208 -14.93 -8.82 -0.24
N LEU A 209 -13.90 -8.89 -1.08
CA LEU A 209 -13.81 -9.84 -2.18
C LEU A 209 -13.91 -11.28 -1.68
N GLN A 210 -13.18 -11.61 -0.62
CA GLN A 210 -13.28 -12.93 0.00
C GLN A 210 -14.71 -13.20 0.51
N LYS A 211 -15.36 -12.20 1.15
CA LYS A 211 -16.74 -12.34 1.63
C LYS A 211 -17.76 -12.53 0.50
N ASP A 212 -17.59 -11.82 -0.63
CA ASP A 212 -18.46 -11.98 -1.78
C ASP A 212 -18.19 -13.31 -2.50
N MET A 213 -16.94 -13.82 -2.44
CA MET A 213 -16.57 -15.16 -2.90
C MET A 213 -17.25 -16.24 -2.06
N ASP A 214 -17.18 -16.11 -0.74
CA ASP A 214 -17.84 -17.06 0.17
C ASP A 214 -19.34 -17.10 -0.09
N LYS A 215 -20.00 -15.94 -0.29
CA LYS A 215 -21.44 -15.88 -0.65
C LYS A 215 -21.72 -16.54 -1.98
N LEU A 216 -20.89 -16.28 -3.00
CA LEU A 216 -21.05 -16.92 -4.30
C LEU A 216 -20.84 -18.42 -4.19
N GLY A 217 -19.79 -18.87 -3.49
CA GLY A 217 -19.54 -20.27 -3.22
C GLY A 217 -20.76 -20.93 -2.57
N GLN A 218 -21.35 -20.29 -1.55
CA GLN A 218 -22.59 -20.79 -0.91
C GLN A 218 -23.76 -20.85 -1.89
N GLN A 219 -23.98 -19.81 -2.69
CA GLN A 219 -25.08 -19.78 -3.67
C GLN A 219 -24.91 -20.84 -4.74
N LEU A 220 -23.68 -21.02 -5.26
CA LEU A 220 -23.37 -22.07 -6.22
C LEU A 220 -23.54 -23.45 -5.60
N SER A 221 -23.08 -23.66 -4.38
CA SER A 221 -23.24 -24.95 -3.68
C SER A 221 -24.71 -25.30 -3.49
N VAL A 222 -25.55 -24.36 -3.02
CA VAL A 222 -26.99 -24.57 -2.85
C VAL A 222 -27.65 -24.89 -4.19
N ALA A 223 -27.36 -24.12 -5.24
CA ALA A 223 -27.92 -24.37 -6.58
C ALA A 223 -27.47 -25.75 -7.11
N SER A 224 -26.21 -26.12 -6.89
CA SER A 224 -25.64 -27.40 -7.30
C SER A 224 -26.28 -28.56 -6.57
N PHE A 225 -26.43 -28.50 -5.26
CA PHE A 225 -27.15 -29.55 -4.50
C PHE A 225 -28.62 -29.69 -4.92
N ALA A 226 -29.31 -28.60 -5.28
CA ALA A 226 -30.64 -28.65 -5.83
C ALA A 226 -30.65 -29.40 -7.19
N VAL A 227 -29.72 -29.08 -8.09
CA VAL A 227 -29.56 -29.78 -9.38
C VAL A 227 -29.22 -31.26 -9.18
N ILE A 228 -28.31 -31.59 -8.28
CA ILE A 228 -27.95 -32.98 -7.92
C ILE A 228 -29.18 -33.73 -7.42
N GLY A 229 -29.96 -33.13 -6.55
CA GLY A 229 -31.19 -33.73 -6.04
C GLY A 229 -32.22 -34.02 -7.15
N VAL A 230 -32.38 -33.12 -8.11
CA VAL A 230 -33.25 -33.32 -9.28
C VAL A 230 -32.71 -34.45 -10.17
N ILE A 231 -31.42 -34.47 -10.46
CA ILE A 231 -30.79 -35.51 -11.29
C ILE A 231 -30.90 -36.87 -10.59
N PHE A 232 -30.67 -36.94 -9.29
CA PHE A 232 -30.82 -38.15 -8.48
C PHE A 232 -32.24 -38.68 -8.58
N LEU A 233 -33.24 -37.82 -8.44
CA LEU A 233 -34.66 -38.19 -8.55
C LEU A 233 -35.00 -38.68 -9.96
N ILE A 234 -34.57 -38.01 -11.02
CA ILE A 234 -34.78 -38.42 -12.41
C ILE A 234 -34.13 -39.76 -12.68
N GLY A 235 -32.92 -40.01 -12.22
CA GLY A 235 -32.22 -41.27 -12.39
C GLY A 235 -32.95 -42.46 -11.71
N LEU A 236 -33.48 -42.25 -10.50
CA LEU A 236 -34.31 -43.23 -9.83
C LEU A 236 -35.63 -43.53 -10.60
N LEU A 237 -36.28 -42.48 -11.17
CA LEU A 237 -37.44 -42.65 -12.00
C LEU A 237 -37.18 -43.37 -13.31
N GLN A 238 -35.97 -43.30 -13.84
CA GLN A 238 -35.47 -44.06 -15.01
C GLN A 238 -35.09 -45.52 -14.67
N GLY A 239 -35.22 -45.93 -13.40
CA GLY A 239 -34.89 -47.28 -12.96
C GLY A 239 -33.44 -47.59 -12.75
N LYS A 240 -32.55 -46.57 -12.68
CA LYS A 240 -31.15 -46.70 -12.36
C LYS A 240 -30.96 -47.11 -10.90
N GLY A 241 -29.93 -47.89 -10.60
CA GLY A 241 -29.63 -48.32 -9.24
C GLY A 241 -29.29 -47.15 -8.32
N TRP A 242 -29.78 -47.17 -7.08
CA TRP A 242 -29.53 -46.11 -6.11
C TRP A 242 -28.06 -45.83 -5.87
N LEU A 243 -27.21 -46.90 -5.94
CA LEU A 243 -25.76 -46.82 -5.75
C LEU A 243 -25.09 -46.11 -6.93
N GLU A 244 -25.50 -46.38 -8.17
CA GLU A 244 -25.03 -45.71 -9.37
C GLU A 244 -25.36 -44.20 -9.27
N MET A 245 -26.58 -43.88 -8.88
CA MET A 245 -27.04 -42.52 -8.71
C MET A 245 -26.31 -41.79 -7.55
N PHE A 246 -25.94 -42.52 -6.50
CA PHE A 246 -25.13 -41.95 -5.41
C PHE A 246 -23.73 -41.58 -5.91
N THR A 247 -23.04 -42.46 -6.68
CA THR A 247 -21.73 -42.20 -7.27
C THR A 247 -21.77 -41.02 -8.22
N ILE A 248 -22.83 -40.91 -9.06
CA ILE A 248 -23.10 -39.78 -9.92
C ILE A 248 -23.29 -38.48 -9.09
N GLY A 249 -24.04 -38.56 -8.00
CA GLY A 249 -24.29 -37.42 -7.11
C GLY A 249 -23.00 -36.91 -6.44
N VAL A 250 -22.13 -37.81 -6.01
CA VAL A 250 -20.82 -37.45 -5.44
C VAL A 250 -19.93 -36.80 -6.49
N SER A 251 -19.85 -37.35 -7.70
CA SER A 251 -19.09 -36.74 -8.82
C SER A 251 -19.56 -35.33 -9.14
N LEU A 252 -20.88 -35.14 -9.19
CA LEU A 252 -21.48 -33.82 -9.39
C LEU A 252 -21.21 -32.87 -8.24
N ALA A 253 -21.24 -33.32 -6.99
CA ALA A 253 -20.93 -32.50 -5.83
C ALA A 253 -19.47 -32.00 -5.88
N VAL A 254 -18.56 -32.86 -6.27
CA VAL A 254 -17.13 -32.49 -6.46
C VAL A 254 -16.96 -31.45 -7.58
N ALA A 255 -17.68 -31.61 -8.69
CA ALA A 255 -17.65 -30.65 -9.80
C ALA A 255 -18.24 -29.26 -9.43
N ALA A 256 -19.19 -29.25 -8.50
CA ALA A 256 -20.00 -28.08 -8.17
C ALA A 256 -19.35 -27.10 -7.22
N ILE A 257 -18.37 -27.52 -6.41
CA ILE A 257 -17.76 -26.70 -5.36
C ILE A 257 -16.46 -26.06 -5.87
N PRO A 258 -16.41 -24.72 -6.04
CA PRO A 258 -15.24 -24.02 -6.57
C PRO A 258 -14.19 -23.77 -5.48
N GLU A 259 -13.49 -24.79 -5.00
CA GLU A 259 -12.54 -24.67 -3.88
C GLU A 259 -11.30 -23.82 -4.18
N GLY A 260 -10.86 -23.79 -5.44
CA GLY A 260 -9.71 -22.97 -5.86
C GLY A 260 -9.93 -21.47 -5.77
N LEU A 261 -11.18 -21.02 -5.73
CA LEU A 261 -11.55 -19.61 -5.87
C LEU A 261 -11.02 -18.70 -4.74
N PRO A 262 -11.18 -19.02 -3.44
CA PRO A 262 -10.63 -18.21 -2.34
C PRO A 262 -9.10 -18.17 -2.37
N ILE A 263 -8.45 -19.27 -2.74
CA ILE A 263 -6.98 -19.37 -2.84
C ILE A 263 -6.47 -18.47 -3.98
N VAL A 264 -7.08 -18.52 -5.17
CA VAL A 264 -6.73 -17.68 -6.32
C VAL A 264 -6.85 -16.20 -5.97
N VAL A 265 -7.92 -15.79 -5.27
CA VAL A 265 -8.10 -14.40 -4.83
C VAL A 265 -6.98 -13.97 -3.88
N THR A 266 -6.69 -14.76 -2.88
CA THR A 266 -5.66 -14.45 -1.87
C THR A 266 -4.27 -14.34 -2.52
N VAL A 267 -3.90 -15.29 -3.38
CA VAL A 267 -2.64 -15.26 -4.13
C VAL A 267 -2.56 -14.05 -5.05
N THR A 268 -3.63 -13.73 -5.76
CA THR A 268 -3.65 -12.56 -6.68
C THR A 268 -3.47 -11.24 -5.92
N LEU A 269 -4.13 -11.08 -4.77
CA LEU A 269 -3.95 -9.91 -3.91
C LEU A 269 -2.51 -9.85 -3.35
N ALA A 270 -1.95 -10.98 -2.92
CA ALA A 270 -0.56 -11.06 -2.43
C ALA A 270 0.45 -10.67 -3.52
N LEU A 271 0.26 -11.14 -4.75
CA LEU A 271 1.08 -10.75 -5.91
C LEU A 271 0.96 -9.25 -6.23
N GLY A 272 -0.24 -8.67 -6.07
CA GLY A 272 -0.45 -7.22 -6.16
C GLY A 272 0.36 -6.45 -5.13
N VAL A 273 0.33 -6.87 -3.86
CA VAL A 273 1.15 -6.29 -2.78
C VAL A 273 2.64 -6.39 -3.09
N PHE A 274 3.10 -7.53 -3.58
CA PHE A 274 4.51 -7.73 -3.96
C PHE A 274 4.95 -6.80 -5.11
N LYS A 275 4.11 -6.61 -6.14
CA LYS A 275 4.36 -5.64 -7.22
C LYS A 275 4.45 -4.20 -6.68
N MET A 276 3.59 -3.82 -5.74
CA MET A 276 3.63 -2.51 -5.07
C MET A 276 4.92 -2.34 -4.25
N ALA A 277 5.29 -3.35 -3.46
CA ALA A 277 6.51 -3.34 -2.65
C ALA A 277 7.78 -3.19 -3.50
N ARG A 278 7.87 -3.84 -4.67
CA ARG A 278 8.96 -3.64 -5.63
C ARG A 278 9.04 -2.21 -6.16
N ARG A 279 7.92 -1.49 -6.18
CA ARG A 279 7.86 -0.06 -6.52
C ARG A 279 7.95 0.86 -5.31
N LYS A 280 8.45 0.34 -4.17
CA LYS A 280 8.63 1.06 -2.89
C LYS A 280 7.32 1.54 -2.24
N ALA A 281 6.17 0.96 -2.62
CA ALA A 281 4.88 1.18 -1.97
C ALA A 281 4.52 -0.06 -1.12
N ILE A 282 4.65 0.06 0.21
CA ILE A 282 4.45 -1.06 1.13
C ILE A 282 3.01 -1.07 1.60
N CYS A 283 2.27 -2.13 1.26
CA CYS A 283 0.92 -2.37 1.75
C CYS A 283 0.96 -3.39 2.90
N ARG A 284 0.50 -3.02 4.09
CA ARG A 284 0.53 -3.87 5.29
C ARG A 284 -0.73 -4.73 5.47
N LYS A 285 -1.84 -4.35 4.85
CA LYS A 285 -3.12 -5.06 4.98
C LYS A 285 -3.65 -5.42 3.60
N LEU A 286 -3.90 -6.71 3.38
CA LEU A 286 -4.41 -7.24 2.11
C LEU A 286 -5.72 -6.56 1.65
N PRO A 287 -6.71 -6.31 2.54
CA PRO A 287 -7.94 -5.62 2.16
C PRO A 287 -7.71 -4.22 1.58
N SER A 288 -6.62 -3.54 1.97
CA SER A 288 -6.31 -2.20 1.46
C SER A 288 -5.94 -2.17 -0.01
N VAL A 289 -5.35 -3.25 -0.55
CA VAL A 289 -5.00 -3.37 -1.99
C VAL A 289 -6.26 -3.40 -2.84
N GLU A 290 -7.25 -4.16 -2.39
CA GLU A 290 -8.52 -4.26 -3.10
C GLU A 290 -9.27 -2.94 -3.12
N THR A 291 -9.31 -2.27 -1.96
CA THR A 291 -10.03 -1.00 -1.81
C THR A 291 -9.37 0.15 -2.57
N LEU A 292 -8.05 0.07 -2.79
CA LEU A 292 -7.29 1.06 -3.55
C LEU A 292 -7.82 1.20 -5.00
N GLY A 293 -8.26 0.10 -5.62
CA GLY A 293 -8.85 0.11 -6.97
C GLY A 293 -10.25 0.75 -7.07
N ALA A 294 -10.92 1.02 -5.94
CA ALA A 294 -12.24 1.64 -5.85
C ALA A 294 -12.19 3.06 -5.23
N VAL A 295 -10.98 3.61 -5.01
CA VAL A 295 -10.79 4.94 -4.45
C VAL A 295 -11.22 5.99 -5.45
N SER A 296 -12.21 6.79 -5.10
CA SER A 296 -12.68 7.95 -5.88
C SER A 296 -12.12 9.29 -5.38
N VAL A 297 -11.61 9.30 -4.12
CA VAL A 297 -11.00 10.47 -3.49
C VAL A 297 -9.73 10.05 -2.78
N ILE A 298 -8.64 10.75 -3.03
CA ILE A 298 -7.37 10.61 -2.32
C ILE A 298 -7.18 11.83 -1.43
N CYS A 299 -7.10 11.58 -0.13
CA CYS A 299 -6.76 12.60 0.85
C CYS A 299 -5.27 12.50 1.15
N ALA A 300 -4.50 13.50 0.75
CA ALA A 300 -3.05 13.54 0.91
C ALA A 300 -2.63 14.59 1.92
N ASP A 301 -1.78 14.23 2.88
CA ASP A 301 -1.12 15.19 3.75
C ASP A 301 -0.12 16.03 2.92
N LYS A 302 0.03 17.32 3.27
CA LYS A 302 0.99 18.19 2.60
C LYS A 302 2.43 17.80 2.96
N THR A 303 2.75 17.87 4.26
CA THR A 303 4.12 17.83 4.77
C THR A 303 4.71 16.42 4.70
N GLY A 304 5.83 16.26 3.98
CA GLY A 304 6.51 14.98 3.83
C GLY A 304 5.82 13.97 2.90
N THR A 305 4.59 14.25 2.42
CA THR A 305 3.87 13.45 1.44
C THR A 305 3.86 14.13 0.08
N LEU A 306 3.20 15.28 -0.04
CA LEU A 306 3.18 16.09 -1.28
C LEU A 306 4.44 16.93 -1.42
N THR A 307 5.06 17.32 -0.31
CA THR A 307 6.30 18.10 -0.23
C THR A 307 7.46 17.25 0.30
N MET A 308 8.67 17.77 0.15
CA MET A 308 9.90 17.07 0.55
C MET A 308 10.13 17.03 2.06
N ASN A 309 9.36 17.79 2.86
CA ASN A 309 9.60 18.04 4.28
C ASN A 309 11.01 18.61 4.53
N ARG A 310 11.49 19.44 3.61
CA ARG A 310 12.80 20.09 3.66
C ARG A 310 12.62 21.54 3.25
N MET A 311 12.87 22.45 4.19
CA MET A 311 12.84 23.88 3.89
C MET A 311 14.00 24.25 2.99
N GLU A 312 13.72 25.07 1.97
CA GLU A 312 14.74 25.65 1.09
C GLU A 312 14.54 27.18 1.01
N VAL A 313 15.64 27.93 1.03
CA VAL A 313 15.61 29.38 0.81
C VAL A 313 15.45 29.61 -0.69
N GLU A 314 14.30 30.21 -1.08
CA GLU A 314 13.98 30.52 -2.46
C GLU A 314 14.38 31.95 -2.84
N TYR A 315 14.17 32.91 -1.91
CA TYR A 315 14.53 34.30 -2.13
C TYR A 315 15.29 34.88 -0.93
N LEU A 316 16.15 35.84 -1.22
CA LEU A 316 16.73 36.78 -0.26
C LEU A 316 16.18 38.16 -0.53
N TYR A 317 15.80 38.89 0.51
CA TYR A 317 15.34 40.27 0.40
C TYR A 317 16.18 41.17 1.29
N THR A 318 16.65 42.27 0.75
CA THR A 318 17.28 43.38 1.52
C THR A 318 16.59 44.68 1.22
N ALA A 319 16.56 45.61 2.17
CA ALA A 319 15.95 46.92 1.96
C ALA A 319 16.73 47.76 0.92
N ALA A 320 18.00 47.46 0.69
CA ALA A 320 18.90 48.14 -0.23
C ALA A 320 18.76 47.65 -1.68
N ASP A 321 18.75 46.36 -1.91
CA ASP A 321 18.85 45.74 -3.26
C ASP A 321 17.58 44.96 -3.64
N GLY A 322 16.57 44.92 -2.76
CA GLY A 322 15.26 44.30 -3.02
C GLY A 322 15.22 42.82 -2.90
N LEU A 323 14.40 42.16 -3.72
CA LEU A 323 14.17 40.71 -3.72
C LEU A 323 14.98 40.02 -4.82
N SER A 324 15.80 39.02 -4.46
CA SER A 324 16.55 38.21 -5.40
C SER A 324 16.30 36.70 -5.15
N GLN A 325 16.19 35.93 -6.23
CA GLN A 325 15.97 34.48 -6.15
C GLN A 325 17.32 33.74 -6.05
N VAL A 326 17.37 32.70 -5.22
CA VAL A 326 18.58 31.86 -5.02
C VAL A 326 18.57 30.73 -6.04
N LYS A 327 19.03 31.04 -7.26
CA LYS A 327 19.18 30.07 -8.36
C LYS A 327 20.64 30.04 -8.86
N ALA A 328 20.99 29.01 -9.62
CA ALA A 328 22.33 28.82 -10.14
C ALA A 328 22.85 30.03 -10.96
N ASP A 329 21.98 30.70 -11.70
CA ASP A 329 22.25 31.87 -12.52
C ASP A 329 22.42 33.18 -11.73
N THR A 330 21.95 33.24 -10.47
CA THR A 330 22.01 34.42 -9.61
C THR A 330 23.06 34.33 -8.51
N LEU A 331 23.71 33.18 -8.31
CA LEU A 331 24.66 32.98 -7.21
C LEU A 331 25.85 33.96 -7.26
N ASP A 332 26.40 34.23 -8.44
CA ASP A 332 27.54 35.14 -8.60
C ASP A 332 27.16 36.58 -8.24
N SER A 333 25.96 37.03 -8.62
CA SER A 333 25.48 38.38 -8.28
C SER A 333 25.21 38.50 -6.77
N LEU A 334 24.65 37.47 -6.13
CA LEU A 334 24.44 37.42 -4.69
C LEU A 334 25.78 37.42 -3.93
N ALA A 335 26.79 36.72 -4.45
CA ALA A 335 28.15 36.67 -3.87
C ALA A 335 28.95 37.96 -4.03
N GLN A 336 28.52 38.90 -4.89
CA GLN A 336 29.17 40.19 -5.11
C GLN A 336 28.45 41.38 -4.42
N THR A 337 27.20 41.20 -4.02
CA THR A 337 26.39 42.30 -3.44
C THR A 337 26.54 42.32 -1.92
N ARG A 338 27.04 43.43 -1.38
CA ARG A 338 27.34 43.58 0.06
C ARG A 338 26.16 43.32 0.97
N SER A 339 24.98 43.78 0.63
CA SER A 339 23.79 43.60 1.47
C SER A 339 23.36 42.14 1.60
N TYR A 340 23.40 41.35 0.50
CA TYR A 340 23.12 39.94 0.54
C TYR A 340 24.21 39.15 1.26
N LEU A 341 25.49 39.52 1.08
CA LEU A 341 26.59 38.91 1.82
C LEU A 341 26.44 39.11 3.34
N GLN A 342 26.04 40.32 3.76
CA GLN A 342 25.81 40.58 5.19
C GLN A 342 24.58 39.78 5.71
N LEU A 343 23.50 39.70 4.96
CA LEU A 343 22.35 38.85 5.31
C LEU A 343 22.77 37.39 5.47
N LEU A 344 23.51 36.83 4.50
CA LEU A 344 24.03 35.48 4.55
C LEU A 344 24.96 35.25 5.74
N ARG A 345 25.80 36.25 6.12
CA ARG A 345 26.62 36.18 7.29
C ARG A 345 25.83 36.09 8.59
N ILE A 346 24.78 36.89 8.73
CA ILE A 346 23.85 36.80 9.88
C ILE A 346 23.24 35.39 9.94
N GLY A 347 22.77 34.87 8.81
CA GLY A 347 22.20 33.54 8.73
C GLY A 347 23.19 32.38 9.00
N ASN A 348 24.48 32.59 8.70
CA ASN A 348 25.51 31.62 9.01
C ASN A 348 25.87 31.62 10.52
N VAL A 349 26.18 32.78 11.08
CA VAL A 349 26.64 32.91 12.48
C VAL A 349 25.46 32.60 13.44
N CYS A 350 24.27 33.14 13.18
CA CYS A 350 23.07 32.88 13.97
C CYS A 350 22.39 31.59 13.52
N ASN A 351 23.04 30.42 13.67
CA ASN A 351 22.60 29.14 13.18
C ASN A 351 23.10 27.97 14.05
N ASN A 352 22.19 27.05 14.39
CA ASN A 352 22.46 25.89 15.25
C ASN A 352 22.40 24.54 14.50
N ALA A 353 22.40 24.55 13.17
CA ALA A 353 22.51 23.30 12.41
C ALA A 353 23.90 22.68 12.58
N GLY A 354 23.97 21.42 12.97
CA GLY A 354 25.19 20.63 13.08
C GLY A 354 25.46 19.81 11.82
N ALA A 355 26.69 19.35 11.61
CA ALA A 355 27.00 18.39 10.55
C ALA A 355 26.55 16.98 10.94
N ASP A 356 26.04 16.22 9.96
CA ASP A 356 25.72 14.80 10.08
C ASP A 356 26.91 13.95 9.61
N ASP A 357 27.09 12.77 10.20
CA ASP A 357 28.13 11.79 9.82
C ASP A 357 28.05 11.35 8.35
N ARG A 358 26.93 11.65 7.67
CA ARG A 358 26.68 11.34 6.25
C ARG A 358 26.92 12.50 5.29
N GLY A 359 27.51 13.61 5.77
CA GLY A 359 27.77 14.80 4.96
C GLY A 359 26.55 15.71 4.76
N GLY A 360 25.46 15.50 5.52
CA GLY A 360 24.29 16.38 5.61
C GLY A 360 24.33 17.31 6.83
N PHE A 361 23.20 17.96 7.13
CA PHE A 361 23.03 18.80 8.32
C PHE A 361 21.87 18.30 9.18
N ILE A 362 22.04 18.40 10.51
CA ILE A 362 21.05 18.07 11.53
C ILE A 362 20.69 19.35 12.29
N GLY A 363 19.42 19.57 12.59
CA GLY A 363 18.95 20.73 13.35
C GLY A 363 17.56 21.15 12.95
N GLN A 364 17.16 22.37 13.32
CA GLN A 364 15.87 22.92 12.88
C GLN A 364 15.85 23.13 11.36
N ALA A 365 14.73 22.77 10.71
CA ALA A 365 14.59 22.86 9.26
C ALA A 365 14.90 24.25 8.69
N THR A 366 14.54 25.31 9.44
CA THR A 366 14.86 26.71 9.12
C THR A 366 16.37 26.98 9.10
N ASP A 367 17.09 26.46 10.10
CA ASP A 367 18.53 26.62 10.24
C ASP A 367 19.29 25.88 9.14
N ILE A 368 18.88 24.66 8.84
CA ILE A 368 19.43 23.86 7.74
C ILE A 368 19.20 24.55 6.39
N ALA A 369 18.01 25.13 6.17
CA ALA A 369 17.70 25.83 4.93
C ALA A 369 18.59 27.07 4.71
N ILE A 370 18.76 27.86 5.76
CA ILE A 370 19.61 29.06 5.73
C ILE A 370 21.08 28.64 5.52
N LEU A 371 21.58 27.65 6.23
CA LEU A 371 22.96 27.18 6.09
C LEU A 371 23.24 26.65 4.69
N ASN A 372 22.32 25.86 4.12
CA ASN A 372 22.43 25.41 2.73
C ASN A 372 22.49 26.57 1.72
N ALA A 373 21.68 27.62 1.91
CA ALA A 373 21.75 28.80 1.07
C ALA A 373 23.07 29.55 1.21
N VAL A 374 23.57 29.69 2.44
CA VAL A 374 24.90 30.29 2.72
C VAL A 374 25.98 29.54 1.98
N LEU A 375 26.02 28.22 2.11
CA LEU A 375 27.07 27.39 1.50
C LEU A 375 26.99 27.37 -0.03
N ARG A 376 25.79 27.48 -0.60
CA ARG A 376 25.61 27.60 -2.07
C ARG A 376 26.21 28.90 -2.60
N VAL A 377 26.05 30.02 -1.88
CA VAL A 377 26.51 31.34 -2.33
C VAL A 377 27.95 31.64 -1.90
N ARG A 378 28.29 31.36 -0.66
CA ARG A 378 29.61 31.74 -0.08
C ARG A 378 30.63 30.59 -0.09
N GLN A 379 30.24 29.35 -0.24
CA GLN A 379 31.06 28.13 -0.29
C GLN A 379 31.87 27.84 0.97
N PHE A 380 31.70 28.56 2.07
CA PHE A 380 32.37 28.29 3.34
C PHE A 380 31.49 28.64 4.55
N ASP A 381 31.79 27.96 5.68
CA ASP A 381 31.15 28.14 6.98
C ASP A 381 32.06 28.97 7.89
N GLU A 382 31.55 30.08 8.43
CA GLU A 382 32.28 30.95 9.34
C GLU A 382 32.14 30.55 10.81
N ARG A 383 31.21 29.66 11.16
CA ARG A 383 30.85 29.33 12.55
C ARG A 383 32.02 28.80 13.38
N ASP A 384 32.93 28.05 12.77
CA ASP A 384 34.09 27.48 13.45
C ASP A 384 35.21 28.54 13.74
N ARG A 385 35.10 29.73 13.09
CA ARG A 385 36.03 30.81 13.23
C ARG A 385 35.61 31.91 14.22
N VAL A 386 34.41 31.75 14.78
CA VAL A 386 33.73 32.78 15.56
C VAL A 386 33.52 32.28 16.98
N GLU A 387 33.99 33.04 17.97
CA GLU A 387 33.82 32.73 19.38
C GLU A 387 32.41 33.19 19.84
N ARG A 388 31.54 32.24 20.16
CA ARG A 388 30.21 32.50 20.72
C ARG A 388 30.33 32.75 22.21
N ILE A 389 30.00 33.98 22.66
CA ILE A 389 30.00 34.36 24.07
C ILE A 389 28.70 34.03 24.77
N ALA A 390 27.57 34.30 24.11
CA ALA A 390 26.23 34.04 24.64
C ALA A 390 25.25 33.64 23.55
N GLU A 391 24.29 32.81 23.92
CA GLU A 391 23.24 32.34 23.04
C GLU A 391 21.87 32.38 23.71
N VAL A 392 20.87 32.88 22.99
CA VAL A 392 19.45 32.73 23.32
C VAL A 392 18.85 31.88 22.20
N PRO A 393 18.54 30.59 22.46
CA PRO A 393 17.96 29.70 21.46
C PRO A 393 16.54 30.17 21.08
N PHE A 394 16.08 29.75 19.90
CA PHE A 394 14.74 30.09 19.43
C PHE A 394 13.66 29.51 20.38
N ASN A 395 12.71 30.35 20.76
CA ASN A 395 11.52 29.96 21.49
C ASN A 395 10.27 30.48 20.77
N SER A 396 9.20 29.68 20.76
CA SER A 396 7.91 30.02 20.12
C SER A 396 7.20 31.20 20.79
N GLU A 397 7.48 31.49 22.07
CA GLU A 397 6.93 32.64 22.81
C GLU A 397 7.66 33.94 22.42
N THR A 398 8.99 33.92 22.44
CA THR A 398 9.84 35.09 22.10
C THR A 398 9.98 35.31 20.61
N LYS A 399 9.82 34.25 19.80
CA LYS A 399 9.87 34.23 18.34
C LYS A 399 11.19 34.71 17.71
N PHE A 400 12.29 34.69 18.43
CA PHE A 400 13.61 35.00 17.90
C PHE A 400 14.71 34.10 18.49
N MET A 401 15.82 34.02 17.79
CA MET A 401 17.09 33.45 18.22
C MET A 401 18.14 34.54 18.18
N GLN A 402 19.04 34.58 19.17
CA GLN A 402 20.12 35.55 19.28
C GLN A 402 21.44 34.85 19.60
N ILE A 403 22.51 35.33 18.97
CA ILE A 403 23.91 34.91 19.28
C ILE A 403 24.76 36.17 19.46
N THR A 404 25.55 36.18 20.55
CA THR A 404 26.56 37.23 20.79
C THR A 404 27.91 36.64 20.52
N VAL A 405 28.67 37.31 19.71
CA VAL A 405 30.02 36.93 19.24
C VAL A 405 31.05 37.91 19.73
N GLY A 406 32.22 37.41 20.16
CA GLY A 406 33.37 38.21 20.61
C GLY A 406 34.61 37.98 19.78
N GLY A 407 35.66 38.74 20.10
CA GLY A 407 36.99 38.65 19.48
C GLY A 407 37.33 39.77 18.50
N ASP A 408 38.43 39.65 17.76
CA ASP A 408 38.87 40.60 16.71
C ASP A 408 38.04 40.55 15.43
N PHE A 409 36.72 40.37 15.60
CA PHE A 409 35.79 40.30 14.53
C PHE A 409 35.37 41.72 14.13
N GLU A 410 35.79 42.19 12.95
CA GLU A 410 35.45 43.53 12.45
C GLU A 410 33.96 43.70 12.48
N ALA A 411 33.48 44.58 13.37
CA ALA A 411 32.08 44.97 13.38
C ALA A 411 31.74 45.61 12.02
N PRO A 412 30.65 45.23 11.32
CA PRO A 412 30.38 45.73 9.99
C PRO A 412 30.09 47.21 9.93
N ASP A 413 29.95 47.86 11.07
CA ASP A 413 29.61 49.28 11.26
C ASP A 413 30.85 50.19 11.63
N ASN A 414 32.06 49.62 11.69
CA ASN A 414 33.29 50.37 12.08
C ASN A 414 33.23 50.97 13.49
N THR A 415 32.36 50.51 14.38
CA THR A 415 32.18 51.09 15.73
C THR A 415 33.28 50.72 16.73
N GLY A 416 34.22 49.82 16.37
CA GLY A 416 35.27 49.33 17.25
C GLY A 416 34.80 48.50 18.43
N SER A 417 33.54 48.07 18.44
CA SER A 417 32.94 47.22 19.48
C SER A 417 33.52 45.81 19.38
N LYS A 418 33.98 45.25 20.53
CA LYS A 418 34.51 43.89 20.60
C LYS A 418 33.44 42.79 20.51
N ASN A 419 32.14 43.12 20.70
CA ASN A 419 31.05 42.18 20.69
C ASN A 419 30.02 42.56 19.66
N VAL A 420 29.58 41.61 18.81
CA VAL A 420 28.49 41.77 17.83
C VAL A 420 27.37 40.81 18.17
N VAL A 421 26.15 41.34 18.17
CA VAL A 421 24.91 40.56 18.37
C VAL A 421 24.30 40.27 17.03
N TYR A 422 24.01 39.00 16.73
CA TYR A 422 23.25 38.54 15.57
C TYR A 422 21.91 38.01 16.02
N MET A 423 20.85 38.34 15.30
CA MET A 423 19.49 37.94 15.64
C MET A 423 18.73 37.51 14.39
N LYS A 424 17.89 36.47 14.51
CA LYS A 424 16.93 36.08 13.49
C LYS A 424 15.60 35.67 14.13
N GLY A 425 14.48 35.92 13.45
CA GLY A 425 13.17 35.60 14.00
C GLY A 425 11.99 36.08 13.16
N ALA A 426 10.84 36.20 13.81
CA ALA A 426 9.66 36.76 13.19
C ALA A 426 9.85 38.24 12.85
N LEU A 427 9.33 38.68 11.70
CA LEU A 427 9.57 40.03 11.19
C LEU A 427 9.20 41.11 12.19
N GLU A 428 8.03 41.00 12.83
CA GLU A 428 7.53 41.97 13.79
C GLU A 428 8.49 42.09 14.95
N THR A 429 8.93 40.98 15.53
CA THR A 429 9.84 40.93 16.68
C THR A 429 11.22 41.48 16.37
N ILE A 430 11.72 41.30 15.14
CA ILE A 430 13.01 41.85 14.71
C ILE A 430 12.91 43.33 14.42
N LEU A 431 11.87 43.77 13.71
CA LEU A 431 11.71 45.20 13.39
C LEU A 431 11.52 46.11 14.61
N GLU A 432 10.85 45.64 15.66
CA GLU A 432 10.72 46.34 16.95
C GLU A 432 12.08 46.70 17.58
N ARG A 433 13.14 45.95 17.25
CA ARG A 433 14.50 46.12 17.77
C ARG A 433 15.43 46.85 16.81
N CYS A 434 14.98 47.12 15.58
CA CYS A 434 15.78 47.75 14.54
C CYS A 434 15.55 49.27 14.49
N THR A 435 16.63 50.03 14.53
CA THR A 435 16.59 51.50 14.37
C THR A 435 17.10 51.94 12.99
N THR A 436 17.92 51.09 12.36
CA THR A 436 18.55 51.34 11.07
C THR A 436 18.47 50.08 10.19
N PHE A 437 18.74 50.26 8.90
CA PHE A 437 18.88 49.13 7.95
C PHE A 437 20.23 49.20 7.23
N PHE A 438 20.73 48.07 6.76
CA PHE A 438 22.00 48.00 6.04
C PHE A 438 21.81 48.42 4.59
N ALA A 439 22.37 49.58 4.22
CA ALA A 439 22.22 50.17 2.90
C ALA A 439 23.21 49.64 1.87
N ALA A 440 22.99 49.87 0.58
CA ALA A 440 23.88 49.51 -0.51
C ALA A 440 25.27 50.13 -0.39
N SER A 441 25.36 51.28 0.27
CA SER A 441 26.60 51.99 0.60
C SER A 441 27.51 51.18 1.55
N GLY A 442 27.00 50.10 2.18
CA GLY A 442 27.70 49.33 3.23
C GLY A 442 27.67 50.04 4.59
N ARG A 443 26.85 51.03 4.80
CA ARG A 443 26.66 51.79 6.05
C ARG A 443 25.23 51.68 6.55
N PRO A 444 25.01 51.73 7.88
CA PRO A 444 23.65 51.83 8.43
C PRO A 444 22.95 53.14 8.05
N GLU A 445 21.72 53.04 7.56
CA GLU A 445 20.86 54.18 7.28
C GLU A 445 19.60 54.10 8.16
N LYS A 446 18.98 55.26 8.48
CA LYS A 446 17.81 55.29 9.37
C LYS A 446 16.61 54.61 8.75
N LEU A 447 15.97 53.74 9.51
CA LEU A 447 14.76 53.03 9.13
C LEU A 447 13.56 53.99 9.14
N SER A 448 13.25 54.62 7.98
CA SER A 448 12.10 55.50 7.83
C SER A 448 10.79 54.73 7.73
N GLU A 449 9.66 55.35 8.08
CA GLU A 449 8.32 54.72 7.98
C GLU A 449 8.06 54.13 6.58
N LYS A 450 8.48 54.85 5.53
CA LYS A 450 8.33 54.37 4.14
C LYS A 450 9.11 53.07 3.85
N VAL A 451 10.32 52.94 4.40
CA VAL A 451 11.12 51.73 4.25
C VAL A 451 10.49 50.58 5.07
N LEU A 452 10.00 50.89 6.26
CA LEU A 452 9.35 49.94 7.16
C LEU A 452 8.05 49.37 6.53
N GLU A 453 7.21 50.26 5.95
CA GLU A 453 6.03 49.84 5.17
C GLU A 453 6.43 49.01 3.96
N GLY A 454 7.50 49.38 3.25
CA GLY A 454 8.02 48.59 2.12
C GLY A 454 8.42 47.18 2.51
N ILE A 455 9.18 47.00 3.59
CA ILE A 455 9.58 45.72 4.13
C ILE A 455 8.35 44.88 4.52
N SER A 456 7.42 45.46 5.27
CA SER A 456 6.18 44.83 5.73
C SER A 456 5.28 44.40 4.57
N ASN A 457 5.13 45.23 3.55
CA ASN A 457 4.33 44.93 2.35
C ASN A 457 4.95 43.78 1.55
N HIS A 458 6.28 43.76 1.34
CA HIS A 458 6.96 42.67 0.66
C HIS A 458 6.83 41.33 1.47
N SER A 459 7.03 41.39 2.77
CA SER A 459 6.85 40.22 3.64
C SER A 459 5.42 39.66 3.56
N ASN A 460 4.42 40.54 3.63
CA ASN A 460 3.00 40.17 3.52
C ASN A 460 2.68 39.53 2.15
N GLN A 461 3.17 40.11 1.06
CA GLN A 461 2.99 39.56 -0.29
C GLN A 461 3.63 38.17 -0.43
N LEU A 462 4.82 37.97 0.13
CA LEU A 462 5.52 36.68 0.12
C LEU A 462 4.81 35.65 0.99
N SER A 463 4.33 36.06 2.17
CA SER A 463 3.52 35.22 3.05
C SER A 463 2.17 34.82 2.44
N LEU A 464 1.53 35.73 1.67
CA LEU A 464 0.31 35.43 0.89
C LEU A 464 0.55 34.36 -0.18
N ARG A 465 1.77 34.26 -0.70
CA ARG A 465 2.19 33.21 -1.64
C ARG A 465 2.54 31.89 -0.94
N GLY A 466 2.34 31.79 0.38
CA GLY A 466 2.62 30.59 1.17
C GLY A 466 4.08 30.41 1.54
N LEU A 467 4.92 31.42 1.36
CA LEU A 467 6.33 31.39 1.70
C LEU A 467 6.53 31.74 3.18
N ARG A 468 7.47 31.08 3.84
CA ARG A 468 7.87 31.38 5.21
C ARG A 468 8.96 32.46 5.20
N VAL A 469 8.70 33.56 5.89
CA VAL A 469 9.64 34.69 5.99
C VAL A 469 10.30 34.69 7.36
N VAL A 470 11.64 34.79 7.39
CA VAL A 470 12.46 34.93 8.60
C VAL A 470 13.31 36.18 8.46
N ALA A 471 13.14 37.13 9.36
CA ALA A 471 13.93 38.35 9.40
C ALA A 471 15.26 38.14 10.11
N ALA A 472 16.28 38.90 9.72
CA ALA A 472 17.61 38.86 10.26
C ALA A 472 18.15 40.25 10.51
N ALA A 473 18.83 40.43 11.64
CA ALA A 473 19.42 41.70 12.08
C ALA A 473 20.74 41.48 12.79
N PHE A 474 21.56 42.50 12.89
CA PHE A 474 22.79 42.50 13.65
C PHE A 474 23.00 43.86 14.31
N GLY A 475 23.87 43.95 15.32
CA GLY A 475 24.12 45.19 16.02
C GLY A 475 25.10 45.00 17.19
N THR A 476 25.34 46.06 17.93
CA THR A 476 26.19 46.05 19.13
C THR A 476 25.39 45.85 20.42
N ALA A 477 24.10 46.11 20.37
CA ALA A 477 23.16 45.89 21.49
C ALA A 477 21.84 45.27 20.98
N PRO A 478 21.16 44.44 21.80
CA PRO A 478 19.90 43.78 21.40
C PRO A 478 18.72 44.73 21.13
N THR A 479 18.80 46.01 21.55
CA THR A 479 17.75 47.03 21.43
C THR A 479 18.02 48.05 20.33
N GLU A 480 19.22 48.08 19.74
CA GLU A 480 19.61 48.99 18.67
C GLU A 480 20.24 48.19 17.52
N MET A 481 19.36 47.45 16.83
CA MET A 481 19.78 46.54 15.76
C MET A 481 19.71 47.23 14.39
N ILE A 482 20.52 46.73 13.48
CA ILE A 482 20.56 47.07 12.05
C ILE A 482 19.82 45.96 11.30
N PHE A 483 18.75 46.28 10.62
CA PHE A 483 18.03 45.32 9.80
C PHE A 483 18.88 44.85 8.63
N GLY A 484 19.15 43.53 8.56
CA GLY A 484 19.98 42.91 7.51
C GLY A 484 19.16 42.45 6.31
N GLY A 485 17.93 41.97 6.52
CA GLY A 485 17.09 41.47 5.45
C GLY A 485 16.18 40.29 5.85
N LEU A 486 15.63 39.65 4.83
CA LEU A 486 14.71 38.51 5.00
C LEU A 486 15.22 37.27 4.26
N PHE A 487 15.17 36.14 4.90
CA PHE A 487 15.22 34.82 4.28
C PHE A 487 13.80 34.37 3.97
N VAL A 488 13.55 34.06 2.73
CA VAL A 488 12.22 33.63 2.26
C VAL A 488 12.34 32.18 1.79
N MET A 489 11.60 31.29 2.43
CA MET A 489 11.76 29.87 2.24
C MET A 489 10.43 29.15 2.08
N HIS A 490 10.48 27.98 1.46
CA HIS A 490 9.34 27.10 1.30
C HIS A 490 9.78 25.63 1.42
N ASP A 491 8.81 24.75 1.57
CA ASP A 491 8.98 23.30 1.48
C ASP A 491 8.57 22.87 0.06
N PRO A 492 9.53 22.54 -0.83
CA PRO A 492 9.24 22.29 -2.24
C PRO A 492 8.41 21.01 -2.43
N PRO A 493 7.52 21.00 -3.45
CA PRO A 493 6.83 19.78 -3.85
C PRO A 493 7.83 18.69 -4.23
N ARG A 494 7.46 17.41 -4.01
CA ARG A 494 8.24 16.28 -4.51
C ARG A 494 8.17 16.22 -6.04
N ASP A 495 9.21 15.65 -6.65
CA ASP A 495 9.23 15.40 -8.07
C ASP A 495 8.03 14.55 -8.50
N ASN A 496 7.47 14.89 -9.67
CA ASN A 496 6.33 14.20 -10.30
C ASN A 496 4.98 14.29 -9.56
N VAL A 497 4.85 14.99 -8.45
CA VAL A 497 3.56 15.12 -7.74
C VAL A 497 2.51 15.79 -8.62
N ALA A 498 2.84 16.90 -9.28
CA ALA A 498 1.91 17.61 -10.15
C ALA A 498 1.44 16.74 -11.33
N SER A 499 2.34 16.00 -11.97
CA SER A 499 1.99 15.08 -13.06
C SER A 499 1.13 13.91 -12.58
N THR A 500 1.41 13.39 -11.39
CA THR A 500 0.62 12.31 -10.75
C THR A 500 -0.80 12.79 -10.42
N ILE A 501 -0.95 13.99 -9.87
CA ILE A 501 -2.26 14.60 -9.57
C ILE A 501 -3.05 14.78 -10.86
N SER A 502 -2.42 15.27 -11.93
CA SER A 502 -3.06 15.39 -13.24
C SER A 502 -3.54 14.04 -13.80
N GLN A 503 -2.75 12.98 -13.67
CA GLN A 503 -3.14 11.63 -14.08
C GLN A 503 -4.31 11.09 -13.24
N LEU A 504 -4.30 11.30 -11.92
CA LEU A 504 -5.40 10.90 -11.04
C LEU A 504 -6.70 11.63 -11.40
N MET A 505 -6.62 12.92 -11.67
CA MET A 505 -7.78 13.71 -12.10
C MET A 505 -8.32 13.25 -13.46
N ALA A 506 -7.45 12.95 -14.43
CA ALA A 506 -7.83 12.37 -15.71
C ALA A 506 -8.52 11.00 -15.55
N ALA A 507 -8.12 10.22 -14.54
CA ALA A 507 -8.77 8.97 -14.14
C ALA A 507 -10.07 9.19 -13.33
N GLY A 508 -10.53 10.41 -13.12
CA GLY A 508 -11.73 10.71 -12.32
C GLY A 508 -11.54 10.52 -10.81
N VAL A 509 -10.29 10.44 -10.34
CA VAL A 509 -9.96 10.40 -8.91
C VAL A 509 -9.71 11.81 -8.42
N ARG A 510 -10.51 12.27 -7.47
CA ARG A 510 -10.37 13.58 -6.86
C ARG A 510 -9.24 13.57 -5.84
N THR A 511 -8.31 14.51 -5.94
CA THR A 511 -7.26 14.70 -4.94
C THR A 511 -7.61 15.84 -4.01
N VAL A 512 -7.56 15.58 -2.71
CA VAL A 512 -7.85 16.53 -1.62
C VAL A 512 -6.60 16.64 -0.75
N MET A 513 -6.14 17.88 -0.50
CA MET A 513 -5.01 18.11 0.39
C MET A 513 -5.46 18.32 1.82
N ILE A 514 -4.71 17.73 2.75
CA ILE A 514 -4.89 17.87 4.19
C ILE A 514 -3.62 18.43 4.78
N THR A 515 -3.72 19.42 5.64
CA THR A 515 -2.53 20.00 6.28
C THR A 515 -2.89 20.70 7.59
N GLY A 516 -1.90 20.75 8.51
CA GLY A 516 -1.93 21.60 9.69
C GLY A 516 -1.51 23.05 9.41
N ASP A 517 -1.12 23.39 8.17
CA ASP A 517 -0.69 24.73 7.79
C ASP A 517 -1.85 25.74 7.74
N SER A 518 -1.47 27.03 7.64
CA SER A 518 -2.41 28.11 7.42
C SER A 518 -3.15 27.96 6.08
N GLU A 519 -4.38 28.43 6.00
CA GLU A 519 -5.22 28.41 4.80
C GLU A 519 -4.47 28.92 3.56
N LYS A 520 -3.80 30.10 3.67
CA LYS A 520 -3.07 30.73 2.59
C LYS A 520 -1.92 29.86 2.06
N THR A 521 -1.15 29.26 2.95
CA THR A 521 -0.05 28.33 2.58
C THR A 521 -0.61 27.07 1.91
N ALA A 522 -1.67 26.49 2.46
CA ALA A 522 -2.31 25.29 1.93
C ALA A 522 -2.85 25.51 0.51
N VAL A 523 -3.58 26.61 0.29
CA VAL A 523 -4.14 26.98 -1.02
C VAL A 523 -3.04 27.25 -2.04
N SER A 524 -1.97 27.96 -1.65
CA SER A 524 -0.82 28.23 -2.52
C SER A 524 -0.13 26.96 -3.00
N VAL A 525 0.16 26.04 -2.08
CA VAL A 525 0.78 24.74 -2.40
C VAL A 525 -0.17 23.88 -3.24
N ALA A 526 -1.47 23.83 -2.91
CA ALA A 526 -2.45 23.07 -3.68
C ALA A 526 -2.49 23.51 -5.15
N ARG A 527 -2.51 24.82 -5.39
CA ARG A 527 -2.48 25.40 -6.75
C ARG A 527 -1.18 25.09 -7.48
N SER A 528 -0.04 25.16 -6.81
CA SER A 528 1.28 24.89 -7.42
C SER A 528 1.44 23.44 -7.91
N ILE A 529 0.75 22.49 -7.27
CA ILE A 529 0.77 21.07 -7.65
C ILE A 529 -0.44 20.63 -8.49
N GLY A 530 -1.29 21.59 -8.91
CA GLY A 530 -2.40 21.34 -9.83
C GLY A 530 -3.68 20.82 -9.19
N ILE A 531 -3.85 20.92 -7.87
CA ILE A 531 -5.15 20.65 -7.21
C ILE A 531 -6.09 21.83 -7.47
N PRO A 532 -7.26 21.62 -8.08
CA PRO A 532 -8.20 22.71 -8.36
C PRO A 532 -8.85 23.20 -7.06
N VAL A 533 -8.61 24.46 -6.70
CA VAL A 533 -9.23 25.12 -5.56
C VAL A 533 -10.23 26.14 -6.08
N VAL A 534 -11.52 25.90 -5.89
CA VAL A 534 -12.62 26.72 -6.38
C VAL A 534 -12.83 27.92 -5.45
N GLY A 535 -12.51 29.15 -5.94
CA GLY A 535 -12.60 30.37 -5.13
C GLY A 535 -11.55 30.46 -4.02
N GLU A 536 -11.52 31.58 -3.28
CA GLU A 536 -10.59 31.73 -2.15
C GLU A 536 -11.14 31.17 -0.84
N SER A 537 -12.46 31.17 -0.66
CA SER A 537 -13.10 30.76 0.60
C SER A 537 -13.98 29.51 0.52
N ARG A 538 -14.38 29.05 -0.68
CA ARG A 538 -15.21 27.86 -0.85
C ARG A 538 -14.41 26.59 -1.08
N GLY A 539 -13.21 26.71 -1.63
CA GLY A 539 -12.33 25.57 -1.95
C GLY A 539 -11.46 25.09 -0.79
N CYS A 540 -11.40 25.82 0.32
CA CYS A 540 -10.64 25.49 1.52
C CYS A 540 -11.53 25.63 2.76
N MET A 541 -11.48 24.65 3.68
CA MET A 541 -12.21 24.66 4.94
C MET A 541 -11.25 24.45 6.11
N MET A 542 -11.33 25.32 7.11
CA MET A 542 -10.53 25.25 8.33
C MET A 542 -11.11 24.27 9.34
N GLY A 543 -10.28 23.63 10.15
CA GLY A 543 -10.73 22.71 11.21
C GLY A 543 -11.76 23.30 12.15
N ALA A 544 -11.59 24.56 12.57
CA ALA A 544 -12.57 25.28 13.40
C ALA A 544 -13.92 25.57 12.69
N GLN A 545 -13.96 25.55 11.37
CA GLN A 545 -15.21 25.62 10.61
C GLN A 545 -15.86 24.24 10.52
N LEU A 546 -15.07 23.17 10.35
CA LEU A 546 -15.53 21.79 10.39
C LEU A 546 -16.25 21.44 11.70
N ASP A 547 -15.75 21.91 12.84
CA ASP A 547 -16.34 21.66 14.15
C ASP A 547 -17.72 22.36 14.36
N ARG A 548 -18.08 23.30 13.48
CA ARG A 548 -19.31 24.10 13.57
C ARG A 548 -20.38 23.74 12.55
N VAL A 549 -20.01 22.98 11.54
CA VAL A 549 -20.89 22.60 10.42
C VAL A 549 -21.59 21.29 10.73
N SER A 550 -22.90 21.21 10.53
CA SER A 550 -23.65 19.95 10.67
C SER A 550 -23.31 18.96 9.56
N ASP A 551 -23.51 17.64 9.83
CA ASP A 551 -23.23 16.57 8.85
C ASP A 551 -23.97 16.76 7.52
N MET A 552 -25.15 17.36 7.55
CA MET A 552 -25.95 17.66 6.34
C MET A 552 -25.35 18.78 5.51
N GLU A 553 -24.93 19.87 6.14
CA GLU A 553 -24.27 21.00 5.49
C GLU A 553 -22.86 20.59 5.00
N LEU A 554 -22.16 19.76 5.76
CA LEU A 554 -20.87 19.19 5.36
C LEU A 554 -21.02 18.33 4.10
N ALA A 555 -22.08 17.53 3.99
CA ALA A 555 -22.33 16.67 2.83
C ALA A 555 -22.59 17.47 1.52
N GLU A 556 -23.11 18.70 1.62
CA GLU A 556 -23.26 19.61 0.48
C GLU A 556 -21.94 20.27 0.12
N HIS A 557 -21.20 20.79 1.11
CA HIS A 557 -19.97 21.54 0.88
C HIS A 557 -18.78 20.64 0.50
N ILE A 558 -18.74 19.37 0.95
CA ILE A 558 -17.66 18.43 0.70
C ILE A 558 -17.40 18.18 -0.79
N LYS A 559 -18.38 18.41 -1.65
CA LYS A 559 -18.25 18.28 -3.11
C LYS A 559 -17.41 19.41 -3.73
N GLU A 560 -17.39 20.58 -3.12
CA GLU A 560 -16.72 21.78 -3.62
C GLU A 560 -15.33 21.98 -2.99
N VAL A 561 -15.09 21.43 -1.80
CA VAL A 561 -13.86 21.61 -1.02
C VAL A 561 -12.79 20.62 -1.45
N SER A 562 -11.66 21.13 -1.92
CA SER A 562 -10.53 20.34 -2.40
C SER A 562 -9.40 20.19 -1.36
N VAL A 563 -9.55 20.79 -0.17
CA VAL A 563 -8.55 20.76 0.91
C VAL A 563 -9.23 20.38 2.21
N PHE A 564 -9.06 19.11 2.67
CA PHE A 564 -9.66 18.51 3.88
C PHE A 564 -8.88 17.36 4.49
N ALA A 565 -9.46 16.76 5.57
CA ALA A 565 -8.97 15.58 6.29
C ALA A 565 -9.96 14.41 6.40
N ARG A 566 -9.62 13.20 5.87
CA ARG A 566 -9.98 11.78 6.21
C ARG A 566 -11.20 11.07 5.63
N ALA A 567 -11.07 9.76 5.03
CA ALA A 567 -11.91 8.54 5.13
C ALA A 567 -11.87 7.42 4.06
N THR A 568 -12.63 6.24 4.02
CA THR A 568 -12.42 4.87 3.48
C THR A 568 -13.53 4.10 2.68
N PRO A 569 -13.45 2.70 2.30
CA PRO A 569 -13.54 2.04 0.94
C PRO A 569 -14.51 0.82 0.57
N LYS A 570 -14.46 0.05 -0.69
CA LYS A 570 -14.61 -1.42 -1.15
C LYS A 570 -15.22 -1.93 -2.52
N HIS A 571 -15.11 -3.08 -3.25
CA HIS A 571 -15.15 -4.52 -3.65
C HIS A 571 -15.62 -5.20 -5.00
N LYS A 572 -15.73 -6.67 -5.25
CA LYS A 572 -15.42 -7.61 -6.37
C LYS A 572 -16.14 -8.96 -6.70
N LEU A 573 -15.92 -9.93 -7.86
CA LEU A 573 -15.83 -11.38 -8.09
C LEU A 573 -16.20 -12.31 -9.32
N SER A 574 -15.75 -13.72 -9.67
CA SER A 574 -16.32 -15.04 -10.05
C SER A 574 -15.99 -16.13 -11.13
N THR A 575 -16.12 -17.56 -11.11
CA THR A 575 -15.80 -18.56 -12.18
C THR A 575 -16.51 -19.95 -12.39
N SER A 576 -17.18 -20.66 -11.54
CA SER A 576 -17.39 -22.14 -11.56
C SER A 576 -18.56 -22.79 -12.33
N VAL A 577 -19.14 -22.25 -13.40
CA VAL A 577 -20.42 -22.71 -13.99
C VAL A 577 -20.32 -23.85 -15.04
N ALA A 578 -19.20 -23.98 -15.75
CA ALA A 578 -19.12 -24.84 -16.94
C ALA A 578 -19.11 -26.37 -16.67
N ALA A 579 -18.32 -26.81 -15.69
CA ALA A 579 -18.17 -28.26 -15.40
C ALA A 579 -19.47 -28.92 -14.89
N LEU A 580 -20.24 -28.19 -14.06
CA LEU A 580 -21.52 -28.65 -13.56
C LEU A 580 -22.53 -28.88 -14.69
N THR A 581 -22.56 -27.97 -15.68
CA THR A 581 -23.51 -28.03 -16.80
C THR A 581 -23.26 -29.23 -17.71
N LEU A 582 -21.99 -29.60 -17.93
CA LEU A 582 -21.63 -30.75 -18.78
C LEU A 582 -22.15 -32.07 -18.20
N VAL A 583 -21.89 -32.35 -16.93
CA VAL A 583 -22.28 -33.59 -16.27
C VAL A 583 -23.83 -33.66 -16.10
N ALA A 584 -24.45 -32.52 -15.78
CA ALA A 584 -25.91 -32.44 -15.67
C ALA A 584 -26.62 -32.73 -17.01
N LEU A 585 -26.10 -32.20 -18.13
CA LEU A 585 -26.67 -32.39 -19.44
C LEU A 585 -26.57 -33.83 -19.93
N SER A 586 -25.44 -34.52 -19.71
CA SER A 586 -25.28 -35.93 -20.08
C SER A 586 -26.28 -36.83 -19.34
N THR A 587 -26.47 -36.61 -18.04
CA THR A 587 -27.43 -37.40 -17.21
C THR A 587 -28.87 -37.13 -17.65
N LEU A 588 -29.24 -35.87 -17.98
CA LEU A 588 -30.57 -35.53 -18.44
C LEU A 588 -30.94 -36.19 -19.79
N LEU A 589 -29.95 -36.35 -20.68
CA LEU A 589 -30.10 -36.99 -21.98
C LEU A 589 -30.06 -38.54 -21.90
N GLY A 590 -29.90 -39.12 -20.71
CA GLY A 590 -29.82 -40.58 -20.50
C GLY A 590 -28.51 -41.19 -21.00
N LEU A 591 -27.48 -40.39 -21.26
CA LEU A 591 -26.17 -40.82 -21.67
C LEU A 591 -25.31 -41.29 -20.44
N PRO A 592 -24.36 -42.19 -20.60
CA PRO A 592 -23.39 -42.50 -19.56
C PRO A 592 -22.59 -41.28 -19.15
N GLN A 593 -21.89 -41.32 -18.02
CA GLN A 593 -21.10 -40.19 -17.51
C GLN A 593 -19.92 -39.87 -18.43
N PRO A 594 -19.80 -38.61 -18.91
CA PRO A 594 -18.71 -38.20 -19.81
C PRO A 594 -17.39 -37.99 -19.07
N LEU A 595 -17.43 -37.75 -17.77
CA LEU A 595 -16.26 -37.55 -16.90
C LEU A 595 -16.47 -38.25 -15.58
N ASN A 596 -15.42 -38.93 -15.06
CA ASN A 596 -15.43 -39.48 -13.71
C ASN A 596 -15.03 -38.47 -12.65
N ALA A 597 -15.28 -38.77 -11.37
CA ALA A 597 -15.01 -37.83 -10.25
C ALA A 597 -13.53 -37.39 -10.20
N MET A 598 -12.62 -38.31 -10.58
CA MET A 598 -11.19 -38.05 -10.58
C MET A 598 -10.75 -37.07 -11.66
N GLN A 599 -11.34 -37.20 -12.85
CA GLN A 599 -11.08 -36.29 -13.98
C GLN A 599 -11.60 -34.89 -13.69
N VAL A 600 -12.78 -34.78 -13.07
CA VAL A 600 -13.35 -33.49 -12.64
C VAL A 600 -12.49 -32.81 -11.58
N LEU A 601 -12.00 -33.59 -10.61
CA LEU A 601 -11.12 -33.09 -9.55
C LEU A 601 -9.76 -32.60 -10.12
N TRP A 602 -9.21 -33.29 -11.12
CA TRP A 602 -8.01 -32.91 -11.84
C TRP A 602 -8.19 -31.54 -12.53
N ILE A 603 -9.34 -31.34 -13.19
CA ILE A 603 -9.67 -30.08 -13.85
C ILE A 603 -9.72 -28.94 -12.84
N ASN A 604 -10.48 -29.06 -11.77
CA ASN A 604 -10.71 -27.95 -10.82
C ASN A 604 -9.45 -27.51 -10.09
N ILE A 605 -8.51 -28.38 -9.78
CA ILE A 605 -7.38 -28.06 -8.93
C ILE A 605 -6.08 -27.85 -9.72
N LEU A 606 -5.79 -28.75 -10.67
CA LEU A 606 -4.52 -28.71 -11.42
C LEU A 606 -4.60 -27.96 -12.74
N MET A 607 -5.78 -27.93 -13.37
CA MET A 607 -5.93 -27.24 -14.65
C MET A 607 -6.35 -25.78 -14.46
N ASP A 608 -7.34 -25.51 -13.59
CA ASP A 608 -7.82 -24.14 -13.35
C ASP A 608 -6.94 -23.34 -12.42
N GLY A 609 -6.38 -23.95 -11.37
CA GLY A 609 -5.67 -23.26 -10.30
C GLY A 609 -4.44 -22.47 -10.77
N PRO A 610 -3.40 -23.10 -11.33
CA PRO A 610 -2.18 -22.42 -11.75
C PRO A 610 -2.38 -21.36 -12.85
N PRO A 611 -3.13 -21.58 -13.94
CA PRO A 611 -3.42 -20.56 -14.93
C PRO A 611 -4.18 -19.36 -14.33
N ALA A 612 -5.21 -19.59 -13.51
CA ALA A 612 -5.97 -18.51 -12.87
C ALA A 612 -5.11 -17.65 -11.93
N GLN A 613 -4.22 -18.28 -11.13
CA GLN A 613 -3.27 -17.54 -10.28
C GLN A 613 -2.28 -16.72 -11.10
N SER A 614 -1.83 -17.24 -12.25
CA SER A 614 -0.87 -16.57 -13.11
C SER A 614 -1.45 -15.33 -13.83
N LEU A 615 -2.77 -15.23 -13.99
CA LEU A 615 -3.45 -14.03 -14.47
C LEU A 615 -3.27 -12.83 -13.52
N GLY A 616 -3.03 -13.07 -12.24
CA GLY A 616 -2.73 -12.02 -11.25
C GLY A 616 -1.41 -11.26 -11.50
N VAL A 617 -0.50 -11.81 -12.30
CA VAL A 617 0.77 -11.15 -12.70
C VAL A 617 0.75 -10.57 -14.11
N GLU A 618 -0.42 -10.53 -14.75
CA GLU A 618 -0.58 -9.92 -16.08
C GLU A 618 -0.04 -8.48 -16.09
N PRO A 619 0.61 -8.02 -17.20
CA PRO A 619 1.04 -6.63 -17.36
C PRO A 619 -0.14 -5.66 -17.21
N VAL A 620 0.13 -4.51 -16.60
CA VAL A 620 -0.91 -3.47 -16.39
C VAL A 620 -1.33 -2.91 -17.75
N ASP A 621 -2.64 -2.86 -18.01
CA ASP A 621 -3.18 -2.20 -19.19
C ASP A 621 -2.89 -0.69 -19.11
N PRO A 622 -2.20 -0.09 -20.09
CA PRO A 622 -1.91 1.35 -20.12
C PRO A 622 -3.14 2.24 -20.00
N TYR A 623 -4.30 1.77 -20.42
CA TYR A 623 -5.55 2.52 -20.37
C TYR A 623 -6.27 2.46 -19.01
N VAL A 624 -5.75 1.71 -18.04
CA VAL A 624 -6.41 1.59 -16.72
C VAL A 624 -6.53 2.94 -16.02
N MET A 625 -5.55 3.83 -16.19
CA MET A 625 -5.55 5.18 -15.61
C MET A 625 -6.42 6.19 -16.38
N SER A 626 -6.99 5.83 -17.52
CA SER A 626 -7.99 6.65 -18.23
C SER A 626 -9.44 6.26 -17.87
N LEU A 627 -9.63 5.24 -17.06
CA LEU A 627 -10.94 4.76 -16.63
C LEU A 627 -11.26 5.28 -15.23
N PRO A 628 -12.52 5.70 -14.97
CA PRO A 628 -12.92 6.12 -13.64
C PRO A 628 -12.82 4.96 -12.63
N PRO A 629 -12.61 5.27 -11.34
CA PRO A 629 -12.60 4.28 -10.28
C PRO A 629 -13.89 3.47 -10.28
N ARG A 630 -13.78 2.21 -9.88
CA ARG A 630 -14.93 1.35 -9.78
C ARG A 630 -15.89 1.87 -8.70
N ALA A 631 -17.21 1.93 -9.03
CA ALA A 631 -18.22 2.33 -8.06
C ALA A 631 -18.22 1.39 -6.83
N LYS A 632 -18.33 1.96 -5.63
CA LYS A 632 -18.26 1.25 -4.34
C LYS A 632 -19.27 0.09 -4.24
N ASN A 633 -20.46 0.24 -4.83
CA ASN A 633 -21.54 -0.74 -4.82
C ASN A 633 -21.67 -1.52 -6.15
N ALA A 634 -20.66 -1.43 -7.04
CA ALA A 634 -20.70 -2.17 -8.28
C ALA A 634 -20.53 -3.66 -8.02
N ASN A 635 -21.53 -4.45 -8.42
CA ASN A 635 -21.43 -5.91 -8.39
C ASN A 635 -20.22 -6.37 -9.21
N ILE A 636 -19.49 -7.33 -8.67
CA ILE A 636 -18.34 -7.92 -9.34
C ILE A 636 -18.78 -8.73 -10.53
N ILE A 637 -19.85 -9.49 -10.33
CA ILE A 637 -20.50 -10.24 -11.39
C ILE A 637 -21.44 -9.31 -12.15
N THR A 638 -20.90 -8.71 -13.21
CA THR A 638 -21.70 -7.89 -14.11
C THR A 638 -22.51 -8.79 -15.05
N ARG A 639 -23.66 -8.30 -15.53
CA ARG A 639 -24.47 -9.02 -16.56
C ARG A 639 -23.61 -9.39 -17.77
N ARG A 640 -22.69 -8.52 -18.17
CA ARG A 640 -21.76 -8.77 -19.27
C ARG A 640 -20.82 -9.95 -18.99
N LEU A 641 -20.28 -10.03 -17.76
CA LEU A 641 -19.45 -11.17 -17.35
C LEU A 641 -20.25 -12.47 -17.37
N ILE A 642 -21.47 -12.46 -16.82
CA ILE A 642 -22.37 -13.63 -16.85
C ILE A 642 -22.63 -14.07 -18.29
N THR A 643 -22.95 -13.16 -19.20
CA THR A 643 -23.19 -13.50 -20.61
C THR A 643 -21.96 -14.14 -21.26
N ARG A 644 -20.75 -13.60 -21.03
CA ARG A 644 -19.50 -14.19 -21.55
C ARG A 644 -19.24 -15.59 -20.98
N VAL A 645 -19.41 -15.76 -19.67
CA VAL A 645 -19.27 -17.07 -19.02
C VAL A 645 -20.27 -18.09 -19.58
N LEU A 646 -21.53 -17.69 -19.76
CA LEU A 646 -22.55 -18.59 -20.32
C LEU A 646 -22.27 -18.95 -21.79
N VAL A 647 -21.80 -18.00 -22.59
CA VAL A 647 -21.39 -18.26 -23.98
C VAL A 647 -20.21 -19.22 -24.03
N ALA A 648 -19.14 -18.97 -23.27
CA ALA A 648 -17.98 -19.85 -23.19
C ALA A 648 -18.38 -21.26 -22.70
N ALA A 649 -19.17 -21.34 -21.64
CA ALA A 649 -19.68 -22.61 -21.10
C ALA A 649 -20.52 -23.37 -22.16
N ALA A 650 -21.39 -22.70 -22.92
CA ALA A 650 -22.16 -23.33 -23.97
C ALA A 650 -21.26 -23.93 -25.07
N PHE A 651 -20.20 -23.25 -25.50
CA PHE A 651 -19.23 -23.76 -26.47
C PHE A 651 -18.44 -24.95 -25.92
N ILE A 652 -17.97 -24.86 -24.67
CA ILE A 652 -17.24 -25.96 -24.00
C ILE A 652 -18.14 -27.19 -23.89
N VAL A 653 -19.36 -27.04 -23.38
CA VAL A 653 -20.31 -28.12 -23.20
C VAL A 653 -20.70 -28.74 -24.54
N THR A 654 -21.06 -27.92 -25.53
CA THR A 654 -21.51 -28.42 -26.84
C THR A 654 -20.35 -29.13 -27.57
N GLY A 655 -19.15 -28.56 -27.56
CA GLY A 655 -17.98 -29.16 -28.20
C GLY A 655 -17.54 -30.47 -27.53
N THR A 656 -17.53 -30.50 -26.21
CA THR A 656 -17.20 -31.72 -25.45
C THR A 656 -18.24 -32.82 -25.64
N MET A 657 -19.54 -32.47 -25.62
CA MET A 657 -20.64 -33.42 -25.91
C MET A 657 -20.58 -33.92 -27.35
N ALA A 658 -20.23 -33.08 -28.31
CA ALA A 658 -20.10 -33.52 -29.71
C ALA A 658 -18.98 -34.59 -29.87
N ILE A 659 -17.86 -34.44 -29.21
CA ILE A 659 -16.79 -35.47 -29.18
C ILE A 659 -17.33 -36.72 -28.49
N TYR A 660 -17.91 -36.56 -27.29
CA TYR A 660 -18.44 -37.71 -26.53
C TYR A 660 -19.43 -38.55 -27.34
N VAL A 661 -20.43 -37.91 -27.94
CA VAL A 661 -21.42 -38.59 -28.77
C VAL A 661 -20.81 -39.16 -30.05
N SER A 662 -19.80 -38.48 -30.65
CA SER A 662 -19.14 -38.97 -31.88
C SER A 662 -18.29 -40.21 -31.66
N GLU A 663 -17.70 -40.40 -30.46
CA GLU A 663 -16.89 -41.56 -30.10
C GLU A 663 -17.78 -42.75 -29.64
N MET A 664 -18.93 -42.48 -29.08
CA MET A 664 -19.89 -43.47 -28.53
C MET A 664 -20.80 -44.09 -29.62
N GLN A 665 -20.38 -44.17 -30.89
CA GLN A 665 -21.20 -44.68 -32.00
C GLN A 665 -21.54 -46.17 -31.94
N ASP A 666 -20.75 -46.95 -31.23
CA ASP A 666 -20.91 -48.41 -30.98
C ASP A 666 -21.82 -48.74 -29.79
N GLY A 667 -22.25 -47.75 -29.02
CA GLY A 667 -23.18 -47.90 -27.88
C GLY A 667 -22.52 -48.35 -26.57
N GLU A 668 -21.21 -48.62 -26.57
CA GLU A 668 -20.41 -48.93 -25.37
C GLU A 668 -19.47 -47.76 -25.06
N VAL A 669 -19.25 -47.45 -23.77
CA VAL A 669 -18.33 -46.40 -23.33
C VAL A 669 -17.00 -47.02 -22.98
N THR A 670 -15.96 -46.70 -23.77
CA THR A 670 -14.61 -47.18 -23.53
C THR A 670 -13.78 -46.17 -22.72
N ALA A 671 -12.65 -46.63 -22.15
CA ALA A 671 -11.69 -45.73 -21.50
C ALA A 671 -11.12 -44.68 -22.47
N ARG A 672 -11.06 -45.02 -23.76
CA ARG A 672 -10.62 -44.07 -24.82
C ARG A 672 -11.63 -42.94 -25.00
N ASP A 673 -12.96 -43.22 -25.02
CA ASP A 673 -14.00 -42.23 -25.23
C ASP A 673 -14.07 -41.22 -24.07
N THR A 674 -13.95 -41.73 -22.83
CA THR A 674 -13.84 -40.87 -21.65
C THR A 674 -12.57 -40.03 -21.65
N THR A 675 -11.42 -40.59 -22.12
CA THR A 675 -10.16 -39.87 -22.25
C THR A 675 -10.22 -38.77 -23.33
N MET A 676 -10.85 -39.07 -24.47
CA MET A 676 -11.11 -38.11 -25.53
C MET A 676 -11.93 -36.93 -25.01
N THR A 677 -13.03 -37.21 -24.31
CA THR A 677 -13.93 -36.23 -23.73
C THR A 677 -13.25 -35.38 -22.67
N PHE A 678 -12.52 -36.02 -21.74
CA PHE A 678 -11.76 -35.38 -20.70
C PHE A 678 -10.68 -34.45 -21.26
N THR A 679 -9.88 -34.92 -22.24
CA THR A 679 -8.84 -34.11 -22.87
C THR A 679 -9.42 -32.94 -23.66
N THR A 680 -10.57 -33.16 -24.32
CA THR A 680 -11.29 -32.07 -25.02
C THR A 680 -11.70 -30.97 -24.06
N PHE A 681 -12.26 -31.33 -22.90
CA PHE A 681 -12.67 -30.36 -21.89
C PHE A 681 -11.44 -29.57 -21.39
N VAL A 682 -10.33 -30.23 -21.05
CA VAL A 682 -9.08 -29.57 -20.60
C VAL A 682 -8.54 -28.62 -21.66
N CYS A 683 -8.53 -29.03 -22.94
CA CYS A 683 -8.06 -28.13 -24.01
C CYS A 683 -8.96 -26.92 -24.20
N PHE A 684 -10.31 -27.09 -24.14
CA PHE A 684 -11.24 -25.98 -24.14
C PHE A 684 -10.96 -25.00 -23.00
N ASP A 685 -10.72 -25.53 -21.80
CA ASP A 685 -10.44 -24.72 -20.64
C ASP A 685 -9.12 -23.93 -20.77
N MET A 686 -8.07 -24.54 -21.32
CA MET A 686 -6.80 -23.84 -21.57
C MET A 686 -6.94 -22.73 -22.64
N PHE A 687 -7.73 -22.93 -23.69
CA PHE A 687 -8.04 -21.88 -24.66
C PHE A 687 -8.93 -20.79 -24.03
N ASN A 688 -9.88 -21.15 -23.19
CA ASN A 688 -10.73 -20.20 -22.45
C ASN A 688 -9.88 -19.39 -21.45
N ALA A 689 -8.94 -20.00 -20.73
CA ALA A 689 -7.99 -19.27 -19.85
C ALA A 689 -7.19 -18.22 -20.65
N LEU A 690 -6.80 -18.51 -21.88
CA LEU A 690 -6.12 -17.58 -22.76
C LEU A 690 -7.01 -16.37 -23.11
N THR A 691 -8.31 -16.58 -23.35
CA THR A 691 -9.27 -15.48 -23.61
C THR A 691 -9.48 -14.58 -22.41
N CYS A 692 -9.36 -15.12 -21.18
CA CYS A 692 -9.53 -14.40 -19.91
C CYS A 692 -8.40 -13.41 -19.60
N ARG A 693 -7.26 -13.45 -20.31
CA ARG A 693 -6.13 -12.52 -20.12
C ARG A 693 -6.52 -11.06 -20.35
N SER A 694 -7.44 -10.77 -21.23
CA SER A 694 -7.98 -9.43 -21.44
C SER A 694 -9.45 -9.46 -21.77
N ALA A 695 -10.24 -8.62 -21.09
CA ALA A 695 -11.68 -8.51 -21.34
C ALA A 695 -12.02 -7.60 -22.54
N ARG A 696 -11.07 -6.82 -23.08
CA ARG A 696 -11.33 -5.77 -24.06
C ARG A 696 -10.43 -5.80 -25.29
N ARG A 697 -9.18 -6.27 -25.13
CA ARG A 697 -8.16 -6.29 -26.19
C ARG A 697 -8.02 -7.69 -26.75
N SER A 698 -7.71 -7.78 -28.05
CA SER A 698 -7.34 -9.05 -28.66
C SER A 698 -6.11 -9.65 -27.97
N VAL A 699 -6.08 -10.96 -27.81
CA VAL A 699 -4.93 -11.68 -27.27
C VAL A 699 -3.72 -11.51 -28.20
N PHE A 700 -3.94 -11.33 -29.50
CA PHE A 700 -2.89 -11.10 -30.48
C PHE A 700 -2.27 -9.70 -30.38
N ASP A 701 -3.06 -8.67 -30.04
CA ASP A 701 -2.57 -7.31 -29.80
C ASP A 701 -1.80 -7.19 -28.48
N PHE A 702 -2.21 -7.98 -27.51
CA PHE A 702 -1.60 -7.99 -26.18
C PHE A 702 -0.30 -8.81 -26.16
N GLY A 703 -0.18 -9.78 -27.05
CA GLY A 703 0.96 -10.69 -27.18
C GLY A 703 0.81 -11.97 -26.36
N LEU A 704 0.92 -13.12 -27.04
CA LEU A 704 0.75 -14.44 -26.43
C LEU A 704 1.77 -14.74 -25.31
N PHE A 705 3.01 -14.24 -25.44
CA PHE A 705 4.12 -14.59 -24.57
C PHE A 705 4.48 -13.50 -23.55
N THR A 706 3.70 -12.47 -23.40
CA THR A 706 3.97 -11.34 -22.48
C THR A 706 3.92 -11.71 -20.99
N ASN A 707 3.08 -12.67 -20.64
CA ASN A 707 2.99 -13.21 -19.29
C ASN A 707 3.70 -14.56 -19.18
N THR A 708 4.97 -14.55 -18.77
CA THR A 708 5.77 -15.77 -18.65
C THR A 708 5.22 -16.74 -17.61
N ALA A 709 4.65 -16.22 -16.51
CA ALA A 709 4.05 -17.06 -15.47
C ALA A 709 2.83 -17.82 -16.01
N PHE A 710 1.97 -17.16 -16.79
CA PHE A 710 0.83 -17.77 -17.47
C PHE A 710 1.29 -18.86 -18.44
N ASN A 711 2.30 -18.58 -19.26
CA ASN A 711 2.81 -19.54 -20.22
C ASN A 711 3.40 -20.79 -19.54
N PHE A 712 4.13 -20.62 -18.44
CA PHE A 712 4.62 -21.75 -17.64
C PHE A 712 3.49 -22.54 -16.96
N ALA A 713 2.47 -21.85 -16.47
CA ALA A 713 1.31 -22.51 -15.86
C ALA A 713 0.55 -23.36 -16.88
N VAL A 714 0.20 -22.80 -18.04
CA VAL A 714 -0.50 -23.51 -19.12
C VAL A 714 0.36 -24.66 -19.66
N ALA A 715 1.66 -24.43 -19.89
CA ALA A 715 2.56 -25.50 -20.32
C ALA A 715 2.66 -26.62 -19.29
N GLY A 716 2.73 -26.28 -18.00
CA GLY A 716 2.74 -27.26 -16.90
C GLY A 716 1.44 -28.06 -16.84
N SER A 717 0.28 -27.42 -16.96
CA SER A 717 -1.03 -28.07 -17.03
C SER A 717 -1.13 -29.02 -18.23
N LEU A 718 -0.71 -28.60 -19.42
CA LEU A 718 -0.72 -29.46 -20.61
C LEU A 718 0.26 -30.64 -20.48
N LEU A 719 1.45 -30.43 -19.92
CA LEU A 719 2.39 -31.52 -19.63
C LEU A 719 1.82 -32.49 -18.60
N GLY A 720 1.13 -32.00 -17.56
CA GLY A 720 0.40 -32.81 -16.61
C GLY A 720 -0.68 -33.67 -17.30
N GLN A 721 -1.47 -33.07 -18.20
CA GLN A 721 -2.48 -33.76 -19.00
C GLN A 721 -1.87 -34.88 -19.86
N LEU A 722 -0.76 -34.59 -20.55
CA LEU A 722 -0.03 -35.62 -21.30
C LEU A 722 0.46 -36.73 -20.37
N GLY A 723 0.92 -36.43 -19.17
CA GLY A 723 1.27 -37.41 -18.16
C GLY A 723 0.11 -38.35 -17.81
N VAL A 724 -1.09 -37.77 -17.59
CA VAL A 724 -2.32 -38.55 -17.29
C VAL A 724 -2.74 -39.46 -18.44
N ILE A 725 -2.49 -39.01 -19.69
CA ILE A 725 -2.84 -39.82 -20.89
C ILE A 725 -1.82 -40.92 -21.18
N TYR A 726 -0.52 -40.70 -20.94
CA TYR A 726 0.53 -41.61 -21.43
C TYR A 726 1.31 -42.33 -20.33
N MET A 727 1.27 -41.90 -19.06
CA MET A 727 1.97 -42.60 -17.97
C MET A 727 1.13 -43.73 -17.39
N PRO A 728 1.58 -45.01 -17.41
CA PRO A 728 0.78 -46.19 -17.01
C PRO A 728 0.26 -46.13 -15.56
N PHE A 729 1.00 -45.50 -14.65
CA PHE A 729 0.56 -45.31 -13.26
C PHE A 729 -0.61 -44.33 -13.18
N LEU A 730 -0.51 -43.18 -13.86
CA LEU A 730 -1.56 -42.16 -13.87
C LEU A 730 -2.78 -42.61 -14.67
N GLN A 731 -2.59 -43.38 -15.75
CA GLN A 731 -3.70 -43.97 -16.51
C GLN A 731 -4.59 -44.87 -15.61
N ARG A 732 -4.01 -45.65 -14.72
CA ARG A 732 -4.78 -46.48 -13.78
C ARG A 732 -5.55 -45.63 -12.77
N VAL A 733 -4.96 -44.55 -12.27
CA VAL A 733 -5.59 -43.65 -11.28
C VAL A 733 -6.75 -42.89 -11.90
N PHE A 734 -6.55 -42.34 -13.09
CA PHE A 734 -7.53 -41.50 -13.77
C PHE A 734 -8.42 -42.22 -14.76
N GLN A 735 -8.23 -43.56 -14.88
CA GLN A 735 -8.96 -44.44 -15.81
C GLN A 735 -8.90 -43.90 -17.25
N THR A 736 -7.70 -43.56 -17.72
CA THR A 736 -7.42 -43.00 -19.04
C THR A 736 -6.71 -44.00 -19.94
N GLU A 737 -6.76 -43.74 -21.25
CA GLU A 737 -6.09 -44.52 -22.29
C GLU A 737 -5.28 -43.58 -23.22
N ALA A 738 -4.23 -44.13 -23.84
CA ALA A 738 -3.38 -43.36 -24.74
C ALA A 738 -4.11 -42.97 -26.01
N LEU A 739 -4.07 -41.66 -26.36
CA LEU A 739 -4.69 -41.10 -27.56
C LEU A 739 -3.72 -41.05 -28.74
N GLY A 740 -4.24 -41.27 -29.95
CA GLY A 740 -3.50 -41.10 -31.19
C GLY A 740 -3.26 -39.65 -31.55
N ILE A 741 -2.28 -39.39 -32.46
CA ILE A 741 -1.96 -38.03 -32.92
C ILE A 741 -3.18 -37.39 -33.61
N PHE A 742 -3.96 -38.11 -34.37
CA PHE A 742 -5.17 -37.62 -35.04
C PHE A 742 -6.25 -37.21 -34.02
N ASP A 743 -6.38 -37.93 -32.89
CA ASP A 743 -7.30 -37.62 -31.83
C ASP A 743 -6.92 -36.29 -31.19
N ILE A 744 -5.63 -36.10 -30.89
CA ILE A 744 -5.11 -34.83 -30.32
C ILE A 744 -5.33 -33.67 -31.27
N VAL A 745 -5.07 -33.82 -32.56
CA VAL A 745 -5.33 -32.78 -33.57
C VAL A 745 -6.82 -32.43 -33.66
N LYS A 746 -7.69 -33.45 -33.69
CA LYS A 746 -9.17 -33.26 -33.65
C LYS A 746 -9.60 -32.46 -32.43
N ILE A 747 -9.08 -32.79 -31.26
CA ILE A 747 -9.35 -32.08 -30.00
C ILE A 747 -8.87 -30.64 -30.06
N LEU A 748 -7.62 -30.39 -30.49
CA LEU A 748 -7.05 -29.03 -30.53
C LEU A 748 -7.80 -28.12 -31.52
N VAL A 749 -8.16 -28.63 -32.67
CA VAL A 749 -8.93 -27.84 -33.68
C VAL A 749 -10.29 -27.47 -33.11
N LEU A 750 -11.01 -28.41 -32.53
CA LEU A 750 -12.33 -28.15 -31.97
C LEU A 750 -12.25 -27.22 -30.77
N SER A 751 -11.37 -27.46 -29.81
CA SER A 751 -11.24 -26.65 -28.59
C SER A 751 -10.76 -25.22 -28.86
N SER A 752 -9.98 -24.99 -29.92
CA SER A 752 -9.59 -23.64 -30.33
C SER A 752 -10.78 -22.73 -30.71
N SER A 753 -11.94 -23.32 -31.02
CA SER A 753 -13.15 -22.55 -31.41
C SER A 753 -13.57 -21.52 -30.36
N VAL A 754 -13.39 -21.79 -29.08
CA VAL A 754 -13.73 -20.86 -28.00
C VAL A 754 -12.86 -19.58 -28.07
N LEU A 755 -11.59 -19.72 -28.43
CA LEU A 755 -10.70 -18.59 -28.65
C LEU A 755 -11.17 -17.70 -29.80
N TRP A 756 -11.47 -18.31 -30.95
CA TRP A 756 -11.88 -17.57 -32.14
C TRP A 756 -13.23 -16.87 -31.96
N VAL A 757 -14.15 -17.47 -31.24
CA VAL A 757 -15.43 -16.84 -30.90
C VAL A 757 -15.25 -15.65 -29.97
N ASP A 758 -14.45 -15.76 -28.91
CA ASP A 758 -14.18 -14.63 -28.02
C ASP A 758 -13.45 -13.50 -28.73
N GLU A 759 -12.49 -13.79 -29.60
CA GLU A 759 -11.80 -12.78 -30.40
C GLU A 759 -12.75 -12.10 -31.40
N ALA A 760 -13.67 -12.82 -32.02
CA ALA A 760 -14.69 -12.24 -32.90
C ALA A 760 -15.65 -11.30 -32.10
N VAL A 761 -16.03 -11.70 -30.89
CA VAL A 761 -16.86 -10.84 -29.98
C VAL A 761 -16.10 -9.58 -29.59
N LYS A 762 -14.81 -9.69 -29.21
CA LYS A 762 -13.96 -8.53 -28.89
C LYS A 762 -13.81 -7.58 -30.07
N TRP A 763 -13.58 -8.10 -31.27
CA TRP A 763 -13.49 -7.32 -32.49
C TRP A 763 -14.79 -6.56 -32.81
N TRP A 764 -15.93 -7.24 -32.73
CA TRP A 764 -17.24 -6.64 -32.93
C TRP A 764 -17.56 -5.53 -31.93
N GLU A 765 -17.26 -5.76 -30.64
CA GLU A 765 -17.42 -4.76 -29.59
C GLU A 765 -16.46 -3.57 -29.74
N ALA A 766 -15.25 -3.79 -30.23
CA ALA A 766 -14.29 -2.72 -30.51
C ALA A 766 -14.79 -1.82 -31.63
N ARG A 767 -15.32 -2.40 -32.71
CA ARG A 767 -15.90 -1.68 -33.83
C ARG A 767 -17.12 -0.84 -33.42
N LYS A 768 -18.03 -1.42 -32.65
CA LYS A 768 -19.19 -0.70 -32.14
C LYS A 768 -18.82 0.49 -31.22
N ARG A 769 -17.71 0.43 -30.55
CA ARG A 769 -17.18 1.55 -29.74
C ARG A 769 -16.59 2.66 -30.60
N GLN A 770 -15.91 2.33 -31.68
CA GLN A 770 -15.39 3.32 -32.64
C GLN A 770 -16.52 4.07 -33.29
N ASP A 771 -17.54 3.37 -33.78
CA ASP A 771 -18.75 3.99 -34.35
C ASP A 771 -19.43 4.96 -33.36
N THR A 772 -19.54 4.58 -32.07
CA THR A 772 -20.12 5.45 -31.02
C THR A 772 -19.25 6.68 -30.72
N VAL A 773 -17.93 6.57 -30.77
CA VAL A 773 -17.00 7.71 -30.54
C VAL A 773 -17.03 8.64 -31.74
N GLU A 774 -17.08 8.12 -32.97
CA GLU A 774 -17.21 8.92 -34.19
C GLU A 774 -18.56 9.66 -34.22
N ASP A 775 -19.66 9.00 -33.83
CA ASP A 775 -20.98 9.65 -33.71
C ASP A 775 -20.98 10.78 -32.67
N ILE A 776 -20.32 10.62 -31.51
CA ILE A 776 -20.20 11.66 -30.49
C ILE A 776 -19.33 12.82 -30.98
N GLN A 777 -18.23 12.56 -31.69
CA GLN A 777 -17.40 13.58 -32.30
C GLN A 777 -18.11 14.36 -33.44
N LEU A 778 -18.96 13.67 -34.22
CA LEU A 778 -19.79 14.30 -35.26
C LEU A 778 -20.93 15.12 -34.67
N MET A 779 -21.44 14.79 -33.48
CA MET A 779 -22.46 15.57 -32.78
C MET A 779 -21.91 16.81 -32.03
N GLY A 780 -20.59 17.00 -32.00
CA GLY A 780 -19.96 18.24 -31.48
C GLY A 780 -20.09 18.44 -29.97
N VAL A 781 -20.15 17.36 -29.16
CA VAL A 781 -20.22 17.41 -27.70
C VAL A 781 -18.87 17.06 -27.09
#